data_807d49cd5681b1546ccaf25e673c4b8b
#
_entry.id   807d49cd5681b1546ccaf25e673c4b8b
#
_cell.length_a   1.000
_cell.length_b   1.000
_cell.length_c   1.000
_cell.angle_alpha   90.00
_cell.angle_beta   90.00
_cell.angle_gamma   90.00
#
_symmetry.space_group_name_H-M   'P 1'
#
loop_
_entity.id
_entity.type
_entity.pdbx_description
1 polymer ?
#
loop_
_entity_poly.entity_id
_entity_poly.type
_entity_poly.pdbx_seq_one_letter_code
_entity_poly.pdbx_strand_id
1 'polypeptide(L)'
;MSQSHRGQFGPGSLLALLALAAGSAVAEPLPPLRVNPALLGAGTPPVPAVVEPAAIARPVAPAPRVVEAPPTARVDLTAEQARAATAPVPRPAPGAPSAKSATPAAASATASSASPAQPAAPAATPQLTAAEAIQKPQEPPQVAERTLPPLYSAHVAAGELPAPELKPASGVMPWLKQPGETLPTFVAADRIAGRTDIELVAEGSVELRKRNSSLQSDRLTYRQPIEEIEAEGNVRLSRDGDRVQGPRMRMQMEESTGFFEQPEYSIRRIKTGSAPTLWTGTEERRSANPSTAIIKTGAIWTGDEEPEATGLTTGHGAAARMDFEGEGRYRLTDATYSTCAPVAGRDPDWFVRTADLRLDYDAEEGTARDATLVFLGTPILYSPWLNFSLNNERKSGLLTPTAGSTSKSGIEFTQPFYWNIAPNMDATVAPRYMEKRGMLWNGEYRYLQSSYSGTINGQYLNEDKLENDIRRSSYSVKHRQNFGYGLYGSLDLNGVSDDTFFSDLGSGAGVVSRTNLLRQGTLSYSGGWWSANLLAQRYQTLQDPDLPPVTEPYRRLPQVTVTASRGDLPHGMTFGFKGEYVDFRSGNSTTTEGKRVVMYPQLSLPLQTDILSITPKLGLHSTRYDLDTRYDVNGVVIGGPDTITRNVPLFSVDSGVVFERGFEWQGRSLTQTLEPRLYYLYVPNRDQDRIPVFDTSTTDYNFAQTFAENRYGGPDRIGDANQLTAMISSRLLDPETGAETMRASFGQRFYFTDQKVGLPATPTSPAEVLRTDRYADLLGSFSGQILAKTYADANLQYSPQVRRMERFNVGGRYQPEAGKVLNAGYRYTRDQLQQPGLSQIDVSGQWPLAGGWHGVGRINYSVKESRMVETVAGLEYDGGCWIGRVVFQRLATQERDSNTSFFVQLEFNGFAKVGTNPLEMLKRNVPGYGLINQQNSESPFDTP
;
A
#
# COMPACT_ATOMS: atom_id res chain seq x y z
N MET A 1 16.86 53.85 -22.47
CA MET A 1 16.50 54.52 -21.20
C MET A 1 15.25 53.88 -20.66
N SER A 2 15.38 52.98 -19.77
CA SER A 2 14.34 52.44 -18.88
C SER A 2 15.04 51.48 -17.91
N GLN A 3 15.22 51.90 -16.70
CA GLN A 3 15.90 51.16 -15.63
C GLN A 3 14.91 50.15 -15.01
N SER A 4 15.24 48.88 -15.04
CA SER A 4 14.56 47.83 -14.27
C SER A 4 15.12 47.77 -12.84
N HIS A 5 14.31 48.15 -11.85
CA HIS A 5 14.61 47.90 -10.44
C HIS A 5 14.48 46.40 -10.13
N ARG A 6 15.60 45.72 -9.92
CA ARG A 6 15.67 44.44 -9.24
C ARG A 6 15.65 44.70 -7.73
N GLY A 7 14.53 44.43 -7.07
CA GLY A 7 14.45 44.35 -5.61
C GLY A 7 15.17 43.10 -5.09
N GLN A 8 16.31 43.27 -4.45
CA GLN A 8 16.98 42.24 -3.66
C GLN A 8 16.26 42.13 -2.32
N PHE A 9 15.57 41.02 -2.08
CA PHE A 9 15.15 40.63 -0.73
C PHE A 9 16.36 40.05 0.02
N GLY A 10 16.88 40.82 0.99
CA GLY A 10 17.95 40.39 1.88
C GLY A 10 17.45 39.37 2.93
N PRO A 11 18.34 38.53 3.49
CA PRO A 11 18.01 37.45 4.41
C PRO A 11 17.45 37.89 5.77
N GLY A 12 17.28 39.18 6.02
CA GLY A 12 16.71 39.67 7.27
C GLY A 12 15.19 39.62 7.39
N SER A 13 14.46 39.47 6.26
CA SER A 13 12.99 39.51 6.26
C SER A 13 12.32 38.20 6.66
N LEU A 14 12.99 37.06 6.58
CA LEU A 14 12.42 35.76 6.95
C LEU A 14 12.48 35.51 8.48
N LEU A 15 13.49 36.04 9.16
CA LEU A 15 13.59 35.98 10.62
C LEU A 15 12.56 36.89 11.30
N ALA A 16 12.14 37.96 10.67
CA ALA A 16 11.10 38.86 11.18
C ALA A 16 9.68 38.25 11.13
N LEU A 17 9.39 37.38 10.15
CA LEU A 17 8.10 36.67 10.05
C LEU A 17 7.97 35.54 11.07
N LEU A 18 9.07 34.86 11.45
CA LEU A 18 9.08 33.87 12.54
C LEU A 18 9.03 34.53 13.92
N ALA A 19 9.50 35.78 14.06
CA ALA A 19 9.41 36.55 15.31
C ALA A 19 8.04 37.20 15.51
N LEU A 20 7.28 37.50 14.48
CA LEU A 20 5.93 38.09 14.56
C LEU A 20 4.84 37.10 14.94
N ALA A 21 5.06 35.78 14.78
CA ALA A 21 4.16 34.76 15.31
C ALA A 21 4.39 34.46 16.80
N ALA A 22 5.44 35.01 17.41
CA ALA A 22 5.80 34.80 18.81
C ALA A 22 5.48 36.03 19.73
N GLY A 23 4.85 37.05 19.20
CA GLY A 23 4.67 38.30 19.93
C GLY A 23 3.24 38.58 20.39
N SER A 24 3.08 38.50 21.67
CA SER A 24 2.14 39.11 22.62
C SER A 24 1.17 38.19 23.34
N ALA A 25 1.71 37.22 24.06
CA ALA A 25 1.10 36.80 25.33
C ALA A 25 2.09 37.18 26.45
N VAL A 26 1.64 37.91 27.42
CA VAL A 26 2.40 38.20 28.64
C VAL A 26 2.69 36.85 29.27
N ALA A 27 3.94 36.43 29.22
CA ALA A 27 4.34 35.09 29.65
C ALA A 27 4.33 35.06 31.18
N GLU A 28 3.36 34.39 31.78
CA GLU A 28 3.56 33.82 33.11
C GLU A 28 4.77 32.88 33.06
N PRO A 29 5.62 32.84 34.11
CA PRO A 29 6.77 31.97 34.11
C PRO A 29 6.32 30.52 33.96
N LEU A 30 6.79 29.87 32.89
CA LEU A 30 6.48 28.49 32.59
C LEU A 30 6.89 27.57 33.76
N PRO A 31 6.10 26.56 34.11
CA PRO A 31 6.47 25.58 35.12
C PRO A 31 7.76 24.86 34.74
N PRO A 32 8.60 24.47 35.71
CA PRO A 32 9.88 23.81 35.45
C PRO A 32 9.67 22.46 34.77
N LEU A 33 10.55 22.15 33.82
CA LEU A 33 10.59 20.85 33.17
C LEU A 33 10.95 19.76 34.19
N ARG A 34 10.26 18.62 34.12
CA ARG A 34 10.51 17.43 34.96
C ARG A 34 11.01 16.29 34.08
N VAL A 35 11.87 15.42 34.63
CA VAL A 35 12.28 14.19 33.94
C VAL A 35 11.17 13.18 34.05
N ASN A 36 10.80 12.55 32.92
CA ASN A 36 9.84 11.45 32.88
C ASN A 36 10.56 10.11 32.70
N PRO A 37 10.61 9.24 33.76
CA PRO A 37 11.28 7.95 33.68
C PRO A 37 10.65 6.99 32.64
N ALA A 38 9.35 7.10 32.39
CA ALA A 38 8.64 6.24 31.44
C ALA A 38 9.10 6.44 29.97
N LEU A 39 9.59 7.63 29.62
CA LEU A 39 10.12 7.92 28.29
C LEU A 39 11.59 7.47 28.11
N LEU A 40 12.24 7.09 29.20
CA LEU A 40 13.63 6.59 29.21
C LEU A 40 13.71 5.06 29.07
N GLY A 41 12.58 4.37 28.89
CA GLY A 41 12.51 2.89 28.81
C GLY A 41 12.54 2.27 30.20
N ALA A 42 11.38 2.24 30.86
CA ALA A 42 11.23 1.67 32.19
C ALA A 42 11.72 0.22 32.26
N GLY A 43 12.62 -0.03 33.20
CA GLY A 43 12.98 -1.38 33.59
C GLY A 43 11.74 -2.14 34.08
N THR A 44 11.76 -3.44 33.84
CA THR A 44 10.78 -4.39 34.34
C THR A 44 10.51 -4.20 35.84
N PRO A 45 9.25 -4.25 36.30
CA PRO A 45 8.93 -4.18 37.72
C PRO A 45 9.58 -5.38 38.47
N PRO A 46 9.94 -5.22 39.73
CA PRO A 46 10.60 -6.29 40.49
C PRO A 46 9.66 -7.49 40.61
N VAL A 47 10.20 -8.67 40.28
CA VAL A 47 9.53 -9.96 40.40
C VAL A 47 9.23 -10.20 41.89
N PRO A 48 7.98 -10.46 42.30
CA PRO A 48 7.70 -10.84 43.66
C PRO A 48 8.32 -12.21 43.95
N ALA A 49 8.91 -12.36 45.16
CA ALA A 49 9.59 -13.55 45.61
C ALA A 49 8.75 -14.83 45.44
N VAL A 50 9.32 -15.81 44.75
CA VAL A 50 8.74 -17.12 44.53
C VAL A 50 8.63 -17.85 45.85
N VAL A 51 7.42 -18.14 46.32
CA VAL A 51 7.13 -19.14 47.32
C VAL A 51 7.07 -20.48 46.62
N GLU A 52 7.95 -21.40 46.99
CA GLU A 52 7.97 -22.78 46.53
C GLU A 52 6.63 -23.49 46.83
N PRO A 53 5.95 -24.11 45.84
CA PRO A 53 4.89 -25.06 46.12
C PRO A 53 5.43 -26.50 46.12
N ALA A 54 5.02 -27.24 47.11
CA ALA A 54 5.29 -28.65 47.35
C ALA A 54 4.96 -29.57 46.19
N ALA A 55 5.75 -30.59 46.02
CA ALA A 55 5.66 -31.61 44.98
C ALA A 55 4.29 -32.34 44.95
N ILE A 56 3.63 -32.31 43.79
CA ILE A 56 2.51 -33.20 43.49
C ILE A 56 2.91 -34.11 42.32
N ALA A 57 2.68 -35.42 42.55
CA ALA A 57 3.07 -36.53 41.69
C ALA A 57 2.48 -36.47 40.29
N ARG A 58 3.29 -36.83 39.30
CA ARG A 58 2.90 -36.97 37.89
C ARG A 58 2.04 -38.22 37.67
N PRO A 59 0.97 -38.18 36.89
CA PRO A 59 0.36 -39.39 36.32
C PRO A 59 1.10 -39.83 35.05
N VAL A 60 1.33 -41.12 34.95
CA VAL A 60 1.98 -41.85 33.86
C VAL A 60 1.08 -41.86 32.62
N ALA A 61 1.63 -41.47 31.48
CA ALA A 61 0.95 -41.53 30.19
C ALA A 61 1.03 -42.96 29.60
N PRO A 62 -0.03 -43.47 28.92
CA PRO A 62 0.00 -44.77 28.28
C PRO A 62 0.76 -44.73 26.94
N ALA A 63 1.46 -45.82 26.63
CA ALA A 63 2.26 -46.07 25.44
C ALA A 63 1.44 -46.04 24.14
N PRO A 64 2.01 -45.61 23.01
CA PRO A 64 1.34 -45.62 21.72
C PRO A 64 1.26 -47.04 21.13
N ARG A 65 0.08 -47.41 20.61
CA ARG A 65 -0.14 -48.66 19.86
C ARG A 65 0.52 -48.54 18.48
N VAL A 66 1.33 -49.53 18.15
CA VAL A 66 1.87 -49.81 16.83
C VAL A 66 0.72 -50.24 15.91
N VAL A 67 0.53 -49.52 14.81
CA VAL A 67 -0.34 -49.94 13.68
C VAL A 67 0.56 -50.48 12.60
N GLU A 68 0.35 -51.78 12.30
CA GLU A 68 1.01 -52.53 11.24
C GLU A 68 0.62 -52.00 9.84
N ALA A 69 1.60 -51.81 8.98
CA ALA A 69 1.42 -51.43 7.58
C ALA A 69 1.17 -52.64 6.67
N PRO A 70 0.29 -52.56 5.66
CA PRO A 70 0.08 -53.66 4.73
C PRO A 70 1.23 -53.80 3.70
N PRO A 71 1.44 -54.96 3.09
CA PRO A 71 2.64 -55.31 2.32
C PRO A 71 2.65 -54.67 0.92
N THR A 72 3.81 -54.15 0.57
CA THR A 72 4.13 -53.64 -0.77
C THR A 72 4.31 -54.78 -1.76
N ALA A 73 3.55 -54.74 -2.87
CA ALA A 73 3.76 -55.58 -4.03
C ALA A 73 4.98 -55.07 -4.83
N ARG A 74 5.99 -55.93 -4.97
CA ARG A 74 7.10 -55.75 -5.94
C ARG A 74 6.57 -56.04 -7.36
N VAL A 75 6.86 -55.15 -8.27
CA VAL A 75 6.82 -55.40 -9.70
C VAL A 75 8.23 -55.26 -10.23
N ASP A 76 8.80 -56.42 -10.60
CA ASP A 76 10.04 -56.50 -11.37
C ASP A 76 9.74 -56.06 -12.81
N LEU A 77 10.51 -55.10 -13.33
CA LEU A 77 10.61 -54.84 -14.74
C LEU A 77 12.10 -54.99 -15.18
N THR A 78 12.29 -55.96 -16.01
CA THR A 78 13.50 -56.39 -16.66
C THR A 78 14.07 -55.34 -17.59
N ALA A 79 15.41 -55.32 -17.63
CA ALA A 79 16.24 -54.59 -18.56
C ALA A 79 16.06 -55.12 -20.00
N GLU A 80 15.58 -54.27 -20.89
CA GLU A 80 15.90 -54.39 -22.33
C GLU A 80 15.46 -53.10 -23.04
N GLN A 81 16.43 -52.32 -23.51
CA GLN A 81 16.53 -51.54 -24.73
C GLN A 81 17.46 -50.33 -24.58
N ALA A 82 18.73 -50.63 -24.48
CA ALA A 82 19.76 -49.71 -24.94
C ALA A 82 20.15 -50.17 -26.38
N ARG A 83 19.93 -49.29 -27.37
CA ARG A 83 20.83 -49.17 -28.57
C ARG A 83 20.26 -48.25 -29.63
N ALA A 84 21.20 -47.44 -30.14
CA ALA A 84 21.23 -46.70 -31.43
C ALA A 84 20.39 -45.41 -31.49
N ALA A 85 20.92 -44.26 -31.94
CA ALA A 85 21.96 -44.05 -32.91
C ALA A 85 22.61 -42.67 -32.78
N THR A 86 23.88 -42.67 -32.93
CA THR A 86 24.78 -41.54 -33.26
C THR A 86 24.68 -41.18 -34.74
N ALA A 87 24.76 -39.83 -35.09
CA ALA A 87 25.43 -39.29 -36.25
C ALA A 87 25.13 -37.79 -36.47
N PRO A 88 25.87 -37.03 -37.28
CA PRO A 88 26.67 -35.92 -36.75
C PRO A 88 26.32 -34.55 -37.37
N VAL A 89 26.89 -33.49 -36.77
CA VAL A 89 26.85 -32.08 -37.19
C VAL A 89 27.66 -31.85 -38.46
N PRO A 90 27.29 -30.91 -39.35
CA PRO A 90 28.24 -30.19 -40.19
C PRO A 90 28.32 -28.70 -39.84
N ARG A 91 29.52 -28.22 -39.68
CA ARG A 91 29.92 -26.79 -39.73
C ARG A 91 29.90 -26.27 -41.17
N PRO A 92 29.75 -24.96 -41.37
CA PRO A 92 30.42 -24.28 -42.47
C PRO A 92 31.36 -23.17 -42.01
N ALA A 93 32.44 -23.01 -42.70
CA ALA A 93 33.37 -21.88 -42.69
C ALA A 93 33.30 -21.19 -44.08
N PRO A 94 34.14 -20.17 -44.37
CA PRO A 94 34.03 -18.76 -44.06
C PRO A 94 34.06 -17.85 -45.31
N GLY A 95 33.81 -16.55 -45.18
CA GLY A 95 34.04 -15.61 -46.29
C GLY A 95 33.85 -14.16 -45.86
N ALA A 96 34.97 -13.46 -45.69
CA ALA A 96 35.06 -12.00 -45.75
C ALA A 96 35.37 -11.60 -47.22
N PRO A 97 35.34 -10.29 -47.67
CA PRO A 97 36.07 -9.19 -47.07
C PRO A 97 35.48 -7.74 -47.19
N SER A 98 35.99 -6.84 -46.36
CA SER A 98 36.47 -5.48 -46.63
C SER A 98 35.69 -4.47 -47.48
N ALA A 99 35.40 -3.25 -47.07
CA ALA A 99 36.31 -2.14 -46.90
C ALA A 99 35.62 -0.77 -46.83
N LYS A 100 36.23 0.12 -46.07
CA LYS A 100 36.50 1.58 -46.27
C LYS A 100 35.55 2.61 -45.68
N SER A 101 35.93 3.14 -44.56
CA SER A 101 36.43 4.53 -44.26
C SER A 101 35.69 5.72 -44.84
N ALA A 102 35.18 6.58 -43.99
CA ALA A 102 35.43 8.03 -44.02
C ALA A 102 34.92 8.72 -42.74
N THR A 103 35.83 9.31 -41.99
CA THR A 103 35.59 10.44 -41.09
C THR A 103 35.54 11.71 -41.94
N PRO A 104 34.78 12.76 -41.58
CA PRO A 104 35.34 13.77 -40.69
C PRO A 104 34.37 14.63 -39.86
N ALA A 105 34.92 15.26 -38.87
CA ALA A 105 34.73 16.63 -38.36
C ALA A 105 33.64 16.89 -37.30
N ALA A 106 34.14 17.33 -36.20
CA ALA A 106 33.64 18.00 -35.03
C ALA A 106 32.53 19.04 -35.24
N ALA A 107 31.52 18.96 -34.37
CA ALA A 107 30.79 20.14 -33.89
C ALA A 107 30.44 19.93 -32.43
N SER A 108 30.95 20.79 -31.59
CA SER A 108 30.69 20.89 -30.16
C SER A 108 29.24 21.28 -29.91
N ALA A 109 28.50 20.42 -29.22
CA ALA A 109 27.26 20.81 -28.60
C ALA A 109 27.27 20.32 -27.13
N THR A 110 27.26 21.27 -26.24
CA THR A 110 27.13 21.10 -24.79
C THR A 110 25.84 20.37 -24.47
N ALA A 111 25.93 19.10 -24.15
CA ALA A 111 24.81 18.33 -23.63
C ALA A 111 24.76 18.49 -22.11
N SER A 112 23.70 19.11 -21.61
CA SER A 112 23.31 19.10 -20.21
C SER A 112 22.77 17.71 -19.87
N SER A 113 23.54 16.92 -19.11
CA SER A 113 23.18 15.58 -18.71
C SER A 113 22.22 15.60 -17.51
N ALA A 114 20.99 15.18 -17.73
CA ALA A 114 20.13 14.74 -16.64
C ALA A 114 20.65 13.38 -16.12
N SER A 115 21.09 13.34 -14.88
CA SER A 115 21.55 12.12 -14.23
C SER A 115 20.36 11.24 -13.87
N PRO A 116 20.33 9.95 -14.25
CA PRO A 116 19.29 9.04 -13.79
C PRO A 116 19.46 8.76 -12.29
N ALA A 117 18.35 8.72 -11.57
CA ALA A 117 18.34 8.34 -10.17
C ALA A 117 18.89 6.92 -10.01
N GLN A 118 20.04 6.80 -9.34
CA GLN A 118 20.55 5.52 -8.90
C GLN A 118 19.57 4.84 -7.95
N PRO A 119 19.36 3.52 -8.03
CA PRO A 119 18.66 2.79 -6.99
C PRO A 119 19.45 2.91 -5.70
N ALA A 120 18.83 3.47 -4.69
CA ALA A 120 19.40 3.53 -3.34
C ALA A 120 19.72 2.11 -2.87
N ALA A 121 20.92 1.93 -2.36
CA ALA A 121 21.25 0.75 -1.58
C ALA A 121 20.22 0.59 -0.46
N PRO A 122 19.84 -0.63 -0.08
CA PRO A 122 18.83 -0.86 0.95
C PRO A 122 19.29 -0.16 2.23
N ALA A 123 18.48 0.79 2.68
CA ALA A 123 18.65 1.40 3.97
C ALA A 123 18.71 0.30 5.03
N ALA A 124 19.68 0.38 5.91
CA ALA A 124 19.76 -0.49 7.06
C ALA A 124 18.40 -0.49 7.77
N THR A 125 17.77 -1.64 7.82
CA THR A 125 16.52 -1.88 8.53
C THR A 125 16.73 -1.45 9.98
N PRO A 126 15.87 -0.61 10.56
CA PRO A 126 15.91 -0.39 12.01
C PRO A 126 15.71 -1.75 12.66
N GLN A 127 16.57 -2.11 13.56
CA GLN A 127 16.46 -3.33 14.35
C GLN A 127 15.16 -3.24 15.15
N LEU A 128 14.16 -4.00 14.74
CA LEU A 128 13.06 -4.38 15.60
C LEU A 128 13.65 -5.32 16.66
N THR A 129 13.73 -4.83 17.87
CA THR A 129 14.01 -5.65 19.03
C THR A 129 12.97 -6.75 19.12
N ALA A 130 13.41 -7.99 18.98
CA ALA A 130 12.59 -9.17 19.23
C ALA A 130 12.28 -9.25 20.73
N ALA A 131 11.14 -8.71 21.12
CA ALA A 131 10.51 -8.95 22.42
C ALA A 131 9.00 -8.77 22.30
N GLU A 132 8.38 -9.62 21.49
CA GLU A 132 6.98 -9.98 21.66
C GLU A 132 6.84 -11.48 21.43
N ALA A 133 7.19 -12.22 22.47
CA ALA A 133 6.86 -13.62 22.58
C ALA A 133 5.38 -13.75 22.95
N ILE A 134 4.62 -14.33 22.02
CA ILE A 134 3.48 -15.23 22.23
C ILE A 134 2.81 -15.09 23.63
N GLN A 135 1.82 -14.24 23.74
CA GLN A 135 0.81 -14.37 24.78
C GLN A 135 -0.28 -15.33 24.29
N LYS A 136 -0.47 -16.43 25.05
CA LYS A 136 -1.66 -17.28 24.96
C LYS A 136 -2.94 -16.45 25.15
N PRO A 137 -4.05 -16.82 24.50
CA PRO A 137 -5.33 -16.17 24.73
C PRO A 137 -5.71 -16.33 26.22
N GLN A 138 -5.85 -15.22 26.91
CA GLN A 138 -6.50 -15.17 28.22
C GLN A 138 -8.01 -15.22 28.00
N GLU A 139 -8.68 -16.07 28.76
CA GLU A 139 -10.13 -16.04 28.92
C GLU A 139 -10.59 -14.64 29.33
N PRO A 140 -11.74 -14.17 28.79
CA PRO A 140 -12.26 -12.86 29.16
C PRO A 140 -12.61 -12.84 30.65
N PRO A 141 -12.27 -11.76 31.36
CA PRO A 141 -12.65 -11.64 32.78
C PRO A 141 -14.18 -11.58 32.91
N GLN A 142 -14.71 -12.36 33.86
CA GLN A 142 -16.11 -12.30 34.25
C GLN A 142 -16.44 -10.87 34.66
N VAL A 143 -17.38 -10.28 33.94
CA VAL A 143 -17.93 -8.96 34.25
C VAL A 143 -18.70 -9.07 35.58
N ALA A 144 -18.17 -8.46 36.62
CA ALA A 144 -18.92 -8.26 37.87
C ALA A 144 -20.17 -7.43 37.55
N GLU A 145 -21.34 -7.93 37.90
CA GLU A 145 -22.60 -7.19 37.86
C GLU A 145 -22.45 -5.88 38.63
N ARG A 146 -22.28 -4.78 37.92
CA ARG A 146 -22.45 -3.45 38.46
C ARG A 146 -23.95 -3.17 38.49
N THR A 147 -24.53 -3.26 39.66
CA THR A 147 -25.83 -2.65 39.96
C THR A 147 -25.79 -1.17 39.64
N LEU A 148 -26.39 -0.78 38.53
CA LEU A 148 -26.61 0.63 38.19
C LEU A 148 -27.53 1.27 39.24
N PRO A 149 -27.23 2.49 39.72
CA PRO A 149 -28.17 3.21 40.57
C PRO A 149 -29.44 3.55 39.80
N PRO A 150 -30.61 3.64 40.45
CA PRO A 150 -31.86 3.90 39.77
C PRO A 150 -31.85 5.29 39.15
N LEU A 151 -31.91 5.35 37.83
CA LEU A 151 -32.12 6.54 37.03
C LEU A 151 -33.60 7.01 37.19
N TYR A 152 -34.00 7.55 38.33
CA TYR A 152 -35.22 8.34 38.46
C TYR A 152 -35.06 9.39 39.54
N SER A 153 -34.58 10.56 39.14
CA SER A 153 -34.95 11.83 39.77
C SER A 153 -34.87 12.93 38.73
N ALA A 154 -35.81 13.00 37.83
CA ALA A 154 -36.07 14.22 37.08
C ALA A 154 -37.48 14.69 37.38
N HIS A 155 -37.59 15.91 37.86
CA HIS A 155 -38.89 16.59 38.03
C HIS A 155 -39.59 16.65 36.66
N VAL A 156 -40.61 15.86 36.47
CA VAL A 156 -41.55 16.01 35.36
C VAL A 156 -42.57 17.05 35.84
N ALA A 157 -42.60 18.19 35.16
CA ALA A 157 -43.71 19.16 35.35
C ALA A 157 -45.02 18.45 34.96
N ALA A 158 -46.03 18.57 35.84
CA ALA A 158 -47.32 17.97 35.63
C ALA A 158 -47.99 18.52 34.35
N GLY A 159 -48.08 17.68 33.28
CA GLY A 159 -48.88 18.06 32.12
C GLY A 159 -48.56 17.33 30.81
N GLU A 160 -47.36 16.83 30.61
CA GLU A 160 -47.03 16.08 29.36
C GLU A 160 -46.45 14.69 29.69
N LEU A 161 -47.27 13.69 29.52
CA LEU A 161 -46.78 12.30 29.43
C LEU A 161 -46.06 12.14 28.11
N PRO A 162 -44.79 11.72 28.09
CA PRO A 162 -44.13 11.35 26.83
C PRO A 162 -44.92 10.25 26.17
N ALA A 163 -45.04 10.30 24.83
CA ALA A 163 -45.68 9.25 24.06
C ALA A 163 -45.04 7.91 24.44
N PRO A 164 -45.81 6.84 24.63
CA PRO A 164 -45.27 5.56 25.02
C PRO A 164 -44.34 5.07 23.93
N GLU A 165 -43.05 5.02 24.19
CA GLU A 165 -42.07 4.34 23.35
C GLU A 165 -42.39 2.84 23.37
N LEU A 166 -42.73 2.29 22.22
CA LEU A 166 -42.86 0.85 22.03
C LEU A 166 -41.44 0.25 22.23
N LYS A 167 -41.15 -0.21 23.42
CA LYS A 167 -39.97 -1.03 23.66
C LYS A 167 -40.16 -2.35 22.91
N PRO A 168 -39.20 -2.81 22.10
CA PRO A 168 -39.26 -4.17 21.57
C PRO A 168 -39.36 -5.11 22.76
N ALA A 169 -40.34 -6.04 22.74
CA ALA A 169 -40.50 -7.00 23.80
C ALA A 169 -39.20 -7.78 23.97
N SER A 170 -38.51 -7.56 25.10
CA SER A 170 -37.36 -8.33 25.49
C SER A 170 -37.83 -9.78 25.76
N GLY A 171 -37.82 -10.63 24.74
CA GLY A 171 -38.29 -12.02 24.81
C GLY A 171 -38.54 -12.66 23.48
N VAL A 172 -38.50 -11.91 22.36
CA VAL A 172 -38.49 -12.53 21.04
C VAL A 172 -37.05 -12.86 20.70
N MET A 173 -36.52 -13.92 21.29
CA MET A 173 -35.29 -14.54 20.75
C MET A 173 -35.61 -15.06 19.33
N PRO A 174 -34.71 -14.88 18.34
CA PRO A 174 -34.87 -15.55 17.08
C PRO A 174 -34.86 -17.05 17.36
N TRP A 175 -36.00 -17.70 17.10
CA TRP A 175 -36.18 -19.15 17.29
C TRP A 175 -35.16 -19.85 16.41
N LEU A 176 -34.15 -20.48 17.02
CA LEU A 176 -33.28 -21.40 16.33
C LEU A 176 -34.15 -22.52 15.75
N LYS A 177 -34.12 -22.71 14.45
CA LYS A 177 -34.82 -23.72 13.70
C LYS A 177 -34.48 -25.10 14.28
N GLN A 178 -35.36 -25.71 15.03
CA GLN A 178 -35.25 -27.12 15.33
C GLN A 178 -35.81 -27.90 14.13
N PRO A 179 -35.06 -28.91 13.61
CA PRO A 179 -35.58 -29.71 12.50
C PRO A 179 -36.89 -30.38 12.89
N GLY A 180 -37.98 -30.08 12.17
CA GLY A 180 -39.28 -30.69 12.35
C GLY A 180 -40.35 -29.86 13.05
N GLU A 181 -40.09 -28.62 13.45
CA GLU A 181 -41.08 -27.73 14.08
C GLU A 181 -41.85 -26.94 13.00
N THR A 182 -43.17 -27.25 12.90
CA THR A 182 -44.11 -26.47 12.05
C THR A 182 -44.48 -25.19 12.78
N LEU A 183 -43.99 -24.07 12.33
CA LEU A 183 -44.32 -22.76 12.88
C LEU A 183 -45.76 -22.37 12.55
N PRO A 184 -46.53 -21.79 13.49
CA PRO A 184 -47.88 -21.35 13.24
C PRO A 184 -47.95 -20.25 12.18
N THR A 185 -48.95 -20.31 11.32
CA THR A 185 -49.31 -19.30 10.34
C THR A 185 -50.52 -18.51 10.89
N PHE A 186 -50.40 -17.20 10.95
CA PHE A 186 -51.44 -16.29 11.40
C PHE A 186 -52.07 -15.63 10.17
N VAL A 187 -53.42 -15.66 10.09
CA VAL A 187 -54.17 -14.97 9.04
C VAL A 187 -55.15 -14.02 9.69
N ALA A 188 -55.15 -12.74 9.27
CA ALA A 188 -56.10 -11.73 9.64
C ALA A 188 -56.74 -11.17 8.37
N ALA A 189 -58.05 -10.92 8.38
CA ALA A 189 -58.80 -10.31 7.29
C ALA A 189 -60.14 -9.76 7.79
N ASP A 190 -60.80 -8.91 6.99
CA ASP A 190 -62.13 -8.41 7.31
C ASP A 190 -63.19 -9.55 7.30
N ARG A 191 -63.00 -10.50 6.39
CA ARG A 191 -63.85 -11.68 6.27
C ARG A 191 -63.01 -12.93 5.97
N ILE A 192 -63.28 -14.01 6.69
CA ILE A 192 -62.67 -15.33 6.47
C ILE A 192 -63.78 -16.34 6.30
N ALA A 193 -63.81 -17.10 5.20
CA ALA A 193 -64.79 -18.11 4.87
C ALA A 193 -64.09 -19.37 4.35
N GLY A 194 -64.68 -20.51 4.53
CA GLY A 194 -64.16 -21.80 4.04
C GLY A 194 -64.02 -22.85 5.11
N ARG A 195 -63.37 -23.94 4.74
CA ARG A 195 -63.03 -25.05 5.66
C ARG A 195 -61.48 -25.09 5.80
N THR A 196 -61.00 -25.03 7.02
CA THR A 196 -59.60 -25.02 7.35
C THR A 196 -58.85 -26.24 6.84
N ASP A 197 -59.52 -27.37 6.61
CA ASP A 197 -58.95 -28.63 6.11
C ASP A 197 -58.95 -28.75 4.56
N ILE A 198 -59.63 -27.83 3.83
CA ILE A 198 -59.78 -27.90 2.38
C ILE A 198 -59.28 -26.58 1.75
N GLU A 199 -60.05 -25.50 1.97
CA GLU A 199 -59.81 -24.20 1.36
C GLU A 199 -60.30 -23.10 2.31
N LEU A 200 -59.46 -22.09 2.51
CA LEU A 200 -59.80 -20.91 3.27
C LEU A 200 -59.62 -19.68 2.35
N VAL A 201 -60.68 -18.88 2.26
CA VAL A 201 -60.68 -17.61 1.52
C VAL A 201 -60.79 -16.48 2.53
N ALA A 202 -59.81 -15.59 2.52
CA ALA A 202 -59.77 -14.36 3.28
C ALA A 202 -59.95 -13.17 2.35
N GLU A 203 -60.84 -12.23 2.69
CA GLU A 203 -61.17 -11.06 1.88
C GLU A 203 -61.14 -9.81 2.74
N GLY A 204 -60.62 -8.68 2.18
CA GLY A 204 -60.51 -7.37 2.77
C GLY A 204 -59.32 -7.28 3.72
N SER A 205 -58.42 -6.40 3.42
CA SER A 205 -57.20 -6.09 4.25
C SER A 205 -56.51 -7.35 4.80
N VAL A 206 -56.31 -8.35 3.93
CA VAL A 206 -55.74 -9.63 4.33
C VAL A 206 -54.29 -9.51 4.72
N GLU A 207 -53.92 -10.05 5.85
CA GLU A 207 -52.57 -10.17 6.31
C GLU A 207 -52.28 -11.60 6.78
N LEU A 208 -51.28 -12.23 6.12
CA LEU A 208 -50.74 -13.52 6.51
C LEU A 208 -49.33 -13.33 7.06
N ARG A 209 -49.04 -13.86 8.24
CA ARG A 209 -47.74 -13.84 8.89
C ARG A 209 -47.26 -15.24 9.20
N LYS A 210 -46.01 -15.52 8.76
CA LYS A 210 -45.32 -16.78 9.11
C LYS A 210 -43.87 -16.44 9.36
N ARG A 211 -43.39 -16.61 10.59
CA ARG A 211 -42.02 -16.30 10.99
C ARG A 211 -41.70 -14.80 10.77
N ASN A 212 -40.68 -14.49 9.95
CA ASN A 212 -40.24 -13.13 9.54
C ASN A 212 -40.79 -12.74 8.15
N SER A 213 -41.77 -13.46 7.64
CA SER A 213 -42.45 -13.14 6.39
C SER A 213 -43.88 -12.64 6.65
N SER A 214 -44.28 -11.59 5.97
CA SER A 214 -45.68 -11.11 5.95
C SER A 214 -46.15 -10.94 4.51
N LEU A 215 -47.35 -11.40 4.24
CA LEU A 215 -48.03 -11.26 2.96
C LEU A 215 -49.31 -10.46 3.19
N GLN A 216 -49.48 -9.39 2.46
CA GLN A 216 -50.71 -8.57 2.46
C GLN A 216 -51.36 -8.61 1.08
N SER A 217 -52.71 -8.64 1.01
CA SER A 217 -53.47 -8.65 -0.23
C SER A 217 -54.91 -8.23 0.01
N ASP A 218 -55.66 -7.97 -1.07
CA ASP A 218 -57.08 -7.71 -0.96
C ASP A 218 -57.87 -9.01 -0.80
N ARG A 219 -57.37 -10.10 -1.41
CA ARG A 219 -57.92 -11.45 -1.31
C ARG A 219 -56.81 -12.48 -1.22
N LEU A 220 -57.00 -13.50 -0.39
CA LEU A 220 -56.09 -14.63 -0.23
C LEU A 220 -56.89 -15.93 -0.19
N THR A 221 -56.51 -16.87 -1.04
CA THR A 221 -57.05 -18.24 -1.01
C THR A 221 -55.90 -19.18 -0.57
N TYR A 222 -56.15 -19.90 0.52
CA TYR A 222 -55.21 -20.91 1.05
C TYR A 222 -55.84 -22.31 0.87
N ARG A 223 -55.19 -23.18 0.13
CA ARG A 223 -55.56 -24.58 -0.11
C ARG A 223 -54.65 -25.49 0.70
N GLN A 224 -55.13 -25.90 1.86
CA GLN A 224 -54.34 -26.67 2.82
C GLN A 224 -53.86 -28.05 2.26
N PRO A 225 -54.69 -28.85 1.53
CA PRO A 225 -54.24 -30.17 1.09
C PRO A 225 -52.96 -30.18 0.20
N ILE A 226 -52.70 -29.09 -0.47
CA ILE A 226 -51.52 -28.85 -1.35
C ILE A 226 -50.66 -27.71 -0.88
N GLU A 227 -50.91 -27.16 0.31
CA GLU A 227 -50.21 -26.02 0.92
C GLU A 227 -50.00 -24.83 -0.05
N GLU A 228 -51.01 -24.56 -0.88
CA GLU A 228 -50.92 -23.50 -1.88
C GLU A 228 -51.60 -22.22 -1.41
N ILE A 229 -50.91 -21.10 -1.60
CA ILE A 229 -51.41 -19.76 -1.39
C ILE A 229 -51.57 -19.04 -2.72
N GLU A 230 -52.76 -18.43 -2.93
CA GLU A 230 -53.02 -17.53 -4.04
C GLU A 230 -53.51 -16.19 -3.47
N ALA A 231 -52.73 -15.13 -3.73
CA ALA A 231 -53.01 -13.77 -3.28
C ALA A 231 -53.28 -12.88 -4.50
N GLU A 232 -54.38 -12.11 -4.42
CA GLU A 232 -54.84 -11.22 -5.47
C GLU A 232 -55.15 -9.83 -4.93
N GLY A 233 -54.88 -8.80 -5.74
CA GLY A 233 -55.07 -7.40 -5.43
C GLY A 233 -54.07 -6.84 -4.43
N ASN A 234 -53.33 -5.80 -4.80
CA ASN A 234 -52.32 -5.10 -3.94
C ASN A 234 -51.41 -6.02 -3.15
N VAL A 235 -51.00 -7.12 -3.74
CA VAL A 235 -50.16 -8.13 -3.08
C VAL A 235 -48.83 -7.55 -2.67
N ARG A 236 -48.45 -7.65 -1.37
CA ARG A 236 -47.19 -7.22 -0.81
C ARG A 236 -46.58 -8.31 0.04
N LEU A 237 -45.48 -8.84 -0.42
CA LEU A 237 -44.65 -9.81 0.31
C LEU A 237 -43.45 -9.11 0.93
N SER A 238 -43.30 -9.25 2.25
CA SER A 238 -42.08 -8.76 2.96
C SER A 238 -41.42 -9.94 3.65
N ARG A 239 -40.08 -10.07 3.47
CA ARG A 239 -39.26 -11.11 4.10
C ARG A 239 -37.85 -10.56 4.38
N ASP A 240 -37.39 -10.65 5.63
CA ASP A 240 -36.03 -10.24 6.05
C ASP A 240 -35.62 -8.81 5.63
N GLY A 241 -36.61 -7.91 5.42
CA GLY A 241 -36.41 -6.55 4.97
C GLY A 241 -36.52 -6.36 3.47
N ASP A 242 -36.57 -7.43 2.67
CA ASP A 242 -36.91 -7.41 1.26
C ASP A 242 -38.41 -7.21 1.08
N ARG A 243 -38.82 -6.53 0.01
CA ARG A 243 -40.22 -6.27 -0.32
C ARG A 243 -40.43 -6.55 -1.80
N VAL A 244 -41.55 -7.26 -2.08
CA VAL A 244 -42.03 -7.51 -3.44
C VAL A 244 -43.51 -7.16 -3.47
N GLN A 245 -43.95 -6.40 -4.47
CA GLN A 245 -45.35 -6.01 -4.62
C GLN A 245 -45.80 -6.16 -6.07
N GLY A 246 -47.11 -6.42 -6.27
CA GLY A 246 -47.73 -6.57 -7.59
C GLY A 246 -49.18 -7.06 -7.51
N PRO A 247 -49.83 -7.35 -8.64
CA PRO A 247 -51.26 -7.64 -8.68
C PRO A 247 -51.65 -9.04 -8.22
N ARG A 248 -50.80 -10.05 -8.44
CA ARG A 248 -51.09 -11.44 -8.15
C ARG A 248 -49.85 -12.26 -7.84
N MET A 249 -50.00 -13.16 -6.85
CA MET A 249 -49.01 -14.16 -6.45
C MET A 249 -49.68 -15.51 -6.23
N ARG A 250 -49.02 -16.57 -6.69
CA ARG A 250 -49.38 -17.95 -6.37
C ARG A 250 -48.12 -18.69 -5.95
N MET A 251 -48.20 -19.38 -4.82
CA MET A 251 -47.04 -20.07 -4.26
C MET A 251 -47.43 -21.32 -3.51
N GLN A 252 -46.78 -22.43 -3.79
CA GLN A 252 -46.83 -23.65 -3.03
C GLN A 252 -45.79 -23.57 -1.90
N MET A 253 -46.25 -23.57 -0.66
CA MET A 253 -45.42 -23.20 0.50
C MET A 253 -44.40 -24.27 0.87
N GLU A 254 -44.74 -25.56 0.70
CA GLU A 254 -43.84 -26.67 1.02
C GLU A 254 -42.64 -26.73 0.07
N GLU A 255 -42.88 -26.64 -1.21
CA GLU A 255 -41.86 -26.71 -2.25
C GLU A 255 -41.22 -25.35 -2.56
N SER A 256 -41.80 -24.25 -2.03
CA SER A 256 -41.40 -22.88 -2.34
C SER A 256 -41.39 -22.59 -3.86
N THR A 257 -42.37 -23.16 -4.59
CA THR A 257 -42.53 -22.98 -6.04
C THR A 257 -43.78 -22.14 -6.34
N GLY A 258 -43.77 -21.43 -7.47
CA GLY A 258 -44.88 -20.57 -7.86
C GLY A 258 -44.46 -19.38 -8.70
N PHE A 259 -45.30 -18.34 -8.70
CA PHE A 259 -44.98 -17.13 -9.47
C PHE A 259 -45.58 -15.87 -8.83
N PHE A 260 -45.00 -14.74 -9.23
CA PHE A 260 -45.50 -13.39 -8.95
C PHE A 260 -45.62 -12.64 -10.27
N GLU A 261 -46.78 -12.10 -10.55
CA GLU A 261 -47.05 -11.33 -11.78
C GLU A 261 -46.64 -9.87 -11.58
N GLN A 262 -45.98 -9.29 -12.57
CA GLN A 262 -45.55 -7.90 -12.61
C GLN A 262 -44.95 -7.40 -11.27
N PRO A 263 -43.98 -8.12 -10.69
CA PRO A 263 -43.42 -7.73 -9.40
C PRO A 263 -42.62 -6.45 -9.53
N GLU A 264 -42.85 -5.53 -8.59
CA GLU A 264 -41.89 -4.48 -8.23
C GLU A 264 -41.19 -4.93 -6.94
N TYR A 265 -39.86 -4.86 -6.92
CA TYR A 265 -39.11 -5.37 -5.78
C TYR A 265 -38.09 -4.37 -5.24
N SER A 266 -37.86 -4.44 -3.93
CA SER A 266 -36.84 -3.70 -3.19
C SER A 266 -36.07 -4.68 -2.31
N ILE A 267 -34.80 -4.88 -2.60
CA ILE A 267 -33.93 -5.89 -1.98
C ILE A 267 -32.81 -5.16 -1.21
N ARG A 268 -32.69 -5.47 0.08
CA ARG A 268 -31.64 -4.92 0.93
C ARG A 268 -30.39 -5.78 0.86
N ARG A 269 -29.24 -5.15 0.63
CA ARG A 269 -27.92 -5.81 0.64
C ARG A 269 -27.03 -5.14 1.67
N ILE A 270 -26.33 -5.95 2.46
CA ILE A 270 -25.23 -5.48 3.29
C ILE A 270 -24.00 -5.40 2.37
N LYS A 271 -23.44 -4.22 2.24
CA LYS A 271 -22.15 -4.05 1.53
C LYS A 271 -21.05 -4.62 2.42
N THR A 272 -20.73 -5.90 2.25
CA THR A 272 -19.60 -6.54 2.91
C THR A 272 -18.41 -6.48 1.98
N GLY A 273 -17.45 -5.59 2.26
CA GLY A 273 -16.15 -5.58 1.62
C GLY A 273 -16.10 -5.08 0.17
N SER A 274 -14.94 -4.69 -0.25
CA SER A 274 -14.59 -4.15 -1.56
C SER A 274 -15.12 -5.01 -2.70
N ALA A 275 -15.86 -4.39 -3.61
CA ALA A 275 -15.99 -4.91 -4.97
C ALA A 275 -14.58 -5.24 -5.49
N PRO A 276 -14.38 -6.37 -6.20
CA PRO A 276 -13.05 -6.69 -6.72
C PRO A 276 -12.54 -5.51 -7.51
N THR A 277 -11.48 -4.90 -7.01
CA THR A 277 -10.83 -3.78 -7.68
C THR A 277 -10.40 -4.28 -9.04
N LEU A 278 -10.95 -3.68 -10.09
CA LEU A 278 -10.52 -3.97 -11.45
C LEU A 278 -9.01 -3.80 -11.49
N TRP A 279 -8.30 -4.86 -11.84
CA TRP A 279 -6.87 -4.79 -12.05
C TRP A 279 -6.56 -3.79 -13.18
N THR A 280 -6.01 -2.64 -12.81
CA THR A 280 -5.33 -1.76 -13.74
C THR A 280 -3.86 -2.11 -13.62
N GLY A 281 -3.34 -2.89 -14.58
CA GLY A 281 -2.02 -3.46 -14.63
C GLY A 281 -0.96 -2.70 -13.82
N THR A 282 -0.28 -3.42 -12.93
CA THR A 282 0.82 -2.96 -12.08
C THR A 282 0.46 -2.27 -10.76
N GLU A 283 -0.19 -2.97 -9.83
CA GLU A 283 0.02 -2.66 -8.42
C GLU A 283 1.35 -3.25 -7.94
N GLU A 284 2.42 -2.50 -8.11
CA GLU A 284 3.54 -2.64 -7.21
C GLU A 284 3.25 -1.82 -5.96
N ARG A 285 2.99 -2.49 -4.84
CA ARG A 285 3.26 -1.88 -3.53
C ARG A 285 4.73 -1.50 -3.51
N ARG A 286 5.02 -0.26 -3.82
CA ARG A 286 6.36 0.26 -3.70
C ARG A 286 6.73 0.43 -2.25
N SER A 287 7.84 -0.16 -1.90
CA SER A 287 8.71 0.48 -0.95
C SER A 287 8.95 1.91 -1.46
N ALA A 288 8.46 2.88 -0.71
CA ALA A 288 8.62 4.30 -1.02
C ALA A 288 10.11 4.56 -1.26
N ASN A 289 10.42 5.22 -2.34
CA ASN A 289 11.76 5.71 -2.62
C ASN A 289 12.22 6.55 -1.41
N PRO A 290 13.29 6.20 -0.69
CA PRO A 290 13.65 6.89 0.55
C PRO A 290 14.01 8.37 0.38
N SER A 291 14.21 8.82 -0.86
CA SER A 291 14.46 10.24 -1.14
C SER A 291 13.21 11.13 -1.16
N THR A 292 12.01 10.54 -1.13
CA THR A 292 10.73 11.26 -1.01
C THR A 292 9.91 10.81 0.17
N ALA A 293 10.47 9.96 1.04
CA ALA A 293 9.84 9.65 2.30
C ALA A 293 9.76 10.94 3.13
N ILE A 294 8.62 11.59 3.10
CA ILE A 294 8.18 12.40 4.21
C ILE A 294 8.25 11.42 5.38
N ILE A 295 9.18 11.67 6.31
CA ILE A 295 9.22 10.92 7.55
C ILE A 295 7.85 11.17 8.19
N LYS A 296 6.95 10.21 8.07
CA LYS A 296 5.70 10.18 8.84
C LYS A 296 6.10 9.84 10.25
N THR A 297 6.58 10.84 10.98
CA THR A 297 6.81 10.73 12.40
C THR A 297 5.44 10.85 13.07
N GLY A 298 4.99 9.77 13.71
CA GLY A 298 3.96 9.88 14.73
C GLY A 298 2.56 9.38 14.41
N ALA A 299 2.31 8.66 13.32
CA ALA A 299 1.18 7.74 13.30
C ALA A 299 1.72 6.39 12.82
N ILE A 300 1.60 5.38 13.64
CA ILE A 300 1.69 4.00 13.17
C ILE A 300 0.48 3.80 12.26
N TRP A 301 0.62 4.18 11.00
CA TRP A 301 -0.22 3.66 9.96
C TRP A 301 0.26 2.23 9.70
N THR A 302 -0.30 1.29 10.44
CA THR A 302 -0.43 -0.07 9.93
C THR A 302 -1.17 0.09 8.62
N GLY A 303 -0.60 -0.42 7.54
CA GLY A 303 -1.22 -0.36 6.22
C GLY A 303 -2.39 -1.33 6.11
N ASP A 304 -3.30 -1.22 7.06
CA ASP A 304 -4.60 -1.82 7.01
C ASP A 304 -5.41 -0.94 6.06
N GLU A 305 -5.87 -1.54 4.99
CA GLU A 305 -6.93 -1.00 4.16
C GLU A 305 -8.00 -0.48 5.13
N GLU A 306 -8.35 0.81 5.02
CA GLU A 306 -9.50 1.35 5.75
C GLU A 306 -10.66 0.38 5.50
N PRO A 307 -11.35 -0.13 6.54
CA PRO A 307 -12.51 -0.96 6.33
C PRO A 307 -13.48 -0.11 5.50
N GLU A 308 -13.74 -0.54 4.27
CA GLU A 308 -14.78 0.10 3.45
C GLU A 308 -16.05 0.10 4.28
N ALA A 309 -16.65 1.28 4.44
CA ALA A 309 -17.83 1.48 5.24
C ALA A 309 -18.89 0.42 4.89
N THR A 310 -19.28 -0.39 5.85
CA THR A 310 -20.38 -1.34 5.73
C THR A 310 -21.68 -0.55 5.63
N GLY A 311 -22.05 -0.18 4.41
CA GLY A 311 -23.31 0.52 4.12
C GLY A 311 -24.37 -0.46 3.64
N LEU A 312 -25.62 -0.27 4.06
CA LEU A 312 -26.77 -0.95 3.47
C LEU A 312 -27.06 -0.33 2.10
N THR A 313 -26.97 -1.11 1.03
CA THR A 313 -27.42 -0.71 -0.29
C THR A 313 -28.74 -1.37 -0.60
N THR A 314 -29.73 -0.59 -1.03
CA THR A 314 -31.04 -1.11 -1.46
C THR A 314 -31.09 -1.14 -2.98
N GLY A 315 -31.29 -2.33 -3.54
CA GLY A 315 -31.58 -2.51 -4.96
C GLY A 315 -33.05 -2.49 -5.23
N HIS A 316 -33.48 -1.83 -6.32
CA HIS A 316 -34.87 -1.70 -6.75
C HIS A 316 -34.99 -2.22 -8.18
N GLY A 317 -36.16 -2.78 -8.50
CA GLY A 317 -36.43 -3.24 -9.85
C GLY A 317 -37.84 -3.68 -10.04
N ALA A 318 -38.16 -4.02 -11.29
CA ALA A 318 -39.42 -4.59 -11.70
C ALA A 318 -39.18 -5.74 -12.70
N ALA A 319 -40.12 -6.64 -12.85
CA ALA A 319 -40.09 -7.67 -13.88
C ALA A 319 -41.50 -7.93 -14.45
N ALA A 320 -41.57 -8.50 -15.62
CA ALA A 320 -42.86 -8.95 -16.17
C ALA A 320 -43.41 -10.12 -15.34
N ARG A 321 -42.48 -11.00 -14.86
CA ARG A 321 -42.85 -12.15 -14.04
C ARG A 321 -41.63 -12.60 -13.21
N MET A 322 -41.90 -13.05 -11.98
CA MET A 322 -40.93 -13.73 -11.11
C MET A 322 -41.45 -15.14 -10.84
N ASP A 323 -40.72 -16.14 -11.19
CA ASP A 323 -41.00 -17.55 -10.89
C ASP A 323 -40.15 -17.96 -9.69
N PHE A 324 -40.76 -18.59 -8.70
CA PHE A 324 -40.10 -19.23 -7.57
C PHE A 324 -39.80 -20.68 -7.98
N GLU A 325 -38.54 -21.03 -8.12
CA GLU A 325 -38.08 -22.36 -8.58
C GLU A 325 -37.63 -23.27 -7.43
N GLY A 326 -37.93 -22.89 -6.18
CA GLY A 326 -37.58 -23.56 -4.94
C GLY A 326 -37.07 -22.58 -3.88
N GLU A 327 -36.68 -23.11 -2.70
CA GLU A 327 -36.13 -22.26 -1.63
C GLU A 327 -34.83 -21.56 -2.14
N GLY A 328 -34.81 -20.23 -2.09
CA GLY A 328 -33.66 -19.44 -2.51
C GLY A 328 -33.39 -19.32 -4.01
N ARG A 329 -34.28 -19.89 -4.89
CA ARG A 329 -34.10 -19.85 -6.35
C ARG A 329 -35.20 -19.05 -7.02
N TYR A 330 -34.82 -18.04 -7.78
CA TYR A 330 -35.73 -17.12 -8.46
C TYR A 330 -35.37 -16.96 -9.92
N ARG A 331 -36.37 -16.92 -10.79
CA ARG A 331 -36.21 -16.57 -12.19
C ARG A 331 -37.10 -15.40 -12.53
N LEU A 332 -36.50 -14.32 -13.05
CA LEU A 332 -37.24 -13.11 -13.44
C LEU A 332 -37.16 -12.93 -14.94
N THR A 333 -38.28 -12.69 -15.57
CA THR A 333 -38.42 -12.43 -17.01
C THR A 333 -38.59 -10.94 -17.24
N ASP A 334 -37.86 -10.37 -18.20
CA ASP A 334 -37.85 -8.94 -18.54
C ASP A 334 -37.66 -8.08 -17.27
N ALA A 335 -36.57 -8.37 -16.57
CA ALA A 335 -36.26 -7.73 -15.29
C ALA A 335 -35.42 -6.47 -15.46
N THR A 336 -35.60 -5.51 -14.54
CA THR A 336 -34.79 -4.31 -14.38
C THR A 336 -34.20 -4.29 -12.99
N TYR A 337 -32.99 -3.76 -12.83
CA TYR A 337 -32.34 -3.59 -11.54
C TYR A 337 -31.58 -2.29 -11.47
N SER A 338 -31.73 -1.54 -10.37
CA SER A 338 -30.99 -0.32 -10.07
C SER A 338 -30.78 -0.17 -8.57
N THR A 339 -29.75 0.59 -8.17
CA THR A 339 -29.60 1.07 -6.78
C THR A 339 -30.08 2.52 -6.61
N CYS A 340 -30.56 3.15 -7.67
CA CYS A 340 -31.22 4.45 -7.57
C CYS A 340 -32.56 4.31 -6.86
N ALA A 341 -32.86 5.21 -5.93
CA ALA A 341 -34.16 5.26 -5.31
C ALA A 341 -35.23 5.52 -6.37
N PRO A 342 -36.36 4.74 -6.39
CA PRO A 342 -37.41 4.93 -7.37
C PRO A 342 -38.09 6.29 -7.17
N VAL A 343 -38.31 7.01 -8.28
CA VAL A 343 -39.09 8.26 -8.32
C VAL A 343 -40.30 8.05 -9.19
N ALA A 344 -41.49 8.34 -8.65
CA ALA A 344 -42.73 8.14 -9.37
C ALA A 344 -42.76 8.85 -10.73
N GLY A 345 -43.03 8.11 -11.80
CA GLY A 345 -43.15 8.63 -13.16
C GLY A 345 -41.83 8.95 -13.86
N ARG A 346 -40.69 8.53 -13.32
CA ARG A 346 -39.38 8.71 -13.95
C ARG A 346 -38.56 7.43 -13.83
N ASP A 347 -37.92 7.02 -14.93
CA ASP A 347 -36.93 5.95 -14.91
C ASP A 347 -35.74 6.32 -14.03
N PRO A 348 -35.12 5.32 -13.34
CA PRO A 348 -33.89 5.56 -12.62
C PRO A 348 -32.79 6.12 -13.52
N ASP A 349 -31.92 6.96 -12.99
CA ASP A 349 -30.79 7.52 -13.75
C ASP A 349 -29.92 6.44 -14.40
N TRP A 350 -29.83 5.25 -13.75
CA TRP A 350 -29.27 4.06 -14.37
C TRP A 350 -30.03 2.81 -13.94
N PHE A 351 -30.08 1.83 -14.84
CA PHE A 351 -30.61 0.50 -14.56
C PHE A 351 -30.00 -0.53 -15.52
N VAL A 352 -29.98 -1.78 -15.07
CA VAL A 352 -29.72 -2.94 -15.94
C VAL A 352 -31.07 -3.52 -16.34
N ARG A 353 -31.26 -3.75 -17.64
CA ARG A 353 -32.38 -4.53 -18.17
C ARG A 353 -31.88 -5.88 -18.66
N THR A 354 -32.61 -6.96 -18.37
CA THR A 354 -32.24 -8.31 -18.78
C THR A 354 -33.47 -9.08 -19.18
N ALA A 355 -33.38 -9.89 -20.22
CA ALA A 355 -34.49 -10.72 -20.68
C ALA A 355 -34.78 -11.91 -19.74
N ASP A 356 -33.77 -12.53 -19.18
CA ASP A 356 -33.87 -13.67 -18.23
C ASP A 356 -32.81 -13.49 -17.14
N LEU A 357 -33.23 -13.29 -15.89
CA LEU A 357 -32.41 -13.19 -14.71
C LEU A 357 -32.69 -14.36 -13.78
N ARG A 358 -31.67 -15.15 -13.47
CA ARG A 358 -31.75 -16.25 -12.50
C ARG A 358 -30.87 -15.92 -11.30
N LEU A 359 -31.44 -16.08 -10.12
CA LEU A 359 -30.80 -15.90 -8.85
C LEU A 359 -30.88 -17.21 -8.07
N ASP A 360 -29.74 -17.78 -7.75
CA ASP A 360 -29.61 -18.99 -6.92
C ASP A 360 -28.82 -18.60 -5.66
N TYR A 361 -29.53 -18.46 -4.56
CA TYR A 361 -28.96 -18.10 -3.26
C TYR A 361 -28.23 -19.26 -2.57
N ASP A 362 -28.56 -20.51 -2.95
CA ASP A 362 -27.86 -21.69 -2.45
C ASP A 362 -26.50 -21.85 -3.10
N ALA A 363 -26.45 -21.60 -4.42
CA ALA A 363 -25.19 -21.54 -5.18
C ALA A 363 -24.52 -20.15 -5.11
N GLU A 364 -25.18 -19.17 -4.46
CA GLU A 364 -24.71 -17.78 -4.35
C GLU A 364 -24.39 -17.14 -5.71
N GLU A 365 -25.19 -17.46 -6.72
CA GLU A 365 -24.97 -17.12 -8.12
C GLU A 365 -26.13 -16.39 -8.75
N GLY A 366 -25.83 -15.33 -9.51
CA GLY A 366 -26.74 -14.66 -10.42
C GLY A 366 -26.30 -14.84 -11.88
N THR A 367 -27.23 -15.17 -12.76
CA THR A 367 -27.01 -15.25 -14.20
C THR A 367 -28.02 -14.40 -14.92
N ALA A 368 -27.55 -13.50 -15.79
CA ALA A 368 -28.39 -12.65 -16.63
C ALA A 368 -28.12 -12.91 -18.11
N ARG A 369 -29.17 -12.94 -18.93
CA ARG A 369 -29.09 -13.01 -20.40
C ARG A 369 -29.60 -11.73 -21.02
N ASP A 370 -28.93 -11.31 -22.09
CA ASP A 370 -29.24 -10.07 -22.81
C ASP A 370 -29.26 -8.85 -21.89
N ALA A 371 -28.24 -8.78 -21.03
CA ALA A 371 -28.11 -7.72 -20.05
C ALA A 371 -27.65 -6.41 -20.73
N THR A 372 -28.44 -5.35 -20.59
CA THR A 372 -28.14 -4.02 -21.11
C THR A 372 -28.11 -3.01 -19.98
N LEU A 373 -26.95 -2.37 -19.78
CA LEU A 373 -26.81 -1.25 -18.85
C LEU A 373 -27.27 0.04 -19.54
N VAL A 374 -28.29 0.67 -19.00
CA VAL A 374 -28.84 1.94 -19.46
C VAL A 374 -28.44 3.04 -18.49
N PHE A 375 -27.92 4.14 -18.97
CA PHE A 375 -27.55 5.33 -18.21
C PHE A 375 -28.18 6.57 -18.82
N LEU A 376 -28.95 7.33 -18.04
CA LEU A 376 -29.72 8.51 -18.47
C LEU A 376 -30.53 8.24 -19.75
N GLY A 377 -31.18 7.06 -19.81
CA GLY A 377 -31.97 6.62 -20.95
C GLY A 377 -31.17 6.08 -22.15
N THR A 378 -29.85 6.11 -22.11
CA THR A 378 -28.98 5.65 -23.20
C THR A 378 -28.37 4.29 -22.86
N PRO A 379 -28.46 3.25 -23.71
CA PRO A 379 -27.77 1.99 -23.51
C PRO A 379 -26.27 2.19 -23.75
N ILE A 380 -25.45 1.91 -22.71
CA ILE A 380 -24.00 2.14 -22.72
C ILE A 380 -23.19 0.86 -22.76
N LEU A 381 -23.73 -0.26 -22.28
CA LEU A 381 -23.05 -1.55 -22.26
C LEU A 381 -24.08 -2.67 -22.51
N TYR A 382 -23.70 -3.65 -23.32
CA TYR A 382 -24.47 -4.85 -23.60
C TYR A 382 -23.63 -6.09 -23.36
N SER A 383 -24.21 -7.10 -22.70
CA SER A 383 -23.63 -8.43 -22.57
C SER A 383 -24.70 -9.49 -22.91
N PRO A 384 -24.43 -10.41 -23.83
CA PRO A 384 -25.36 -11.48 -24.15
C PRO A 384 -25.51 -12.47 -23.00
N TRP A 385 -24.51 -12.55 -22.15
CA TRP A 385 -24.49 -13.39 -20.96
C TRP A 385 -23.63 -12.75 -19.89
N LEU A 386 -24.14 -12.70 -18.66
CA LEU A 386 -23.45 -12.17 -17.50
C LEU A 386 -23.67 -13.12 -16.32
N ASN A 387 -22.58 -13.51 -15.66
CA ASN A 387 -22.61 -14.27 -14.43
C ASN A 387 -21.96 -13.43 -13.32
N PHE A 388 -22.60 -13.35 -12.16
CA PHE A 388 -22.13 -12.58 -11.03
C PHE A 388 -22.38 -13.30 -9.70
N SER A 389 -21.59 -13.01 -8.70
CA SER A 389 -21.77 -13.53 -7.33
C SER A 389 -22.81 -12.71 -6.59
N LEU A 390 -23.67 -13.39 -5.84
CA LEU A 390 -24.66 -12.78 -4.94
C LEU A 390 -24.05 -12.44 -3.58
N ASN A 391 -22.95 -13.08 -3.23
CA ASN A 391 -22.05 -12.72 -2.14
C ASN A 391 -20.76 -12.17 -2.73
N ASN A 392 -19.79 -11.77 -1.90
CA ASN A 392 -18.51 -11.27 -2.37
C ASN A 392 -17.52 -12.40 -2.77
N GLU A 393 -17.99 -13.59 -3.09
CA GLU A 393 -17.10 -14.65 -3.54
C GLU A 393 -16.58 -14.43 -4.95
N ARG A 394 -15.36 -14.89 -5.18
CA ARG A 394 -14.68 -14.75 -6.47
C ARG A 394 -15.30 -15.67 -7.50
N LYS A 395 -15.66 -15.13 -8.67
CA LYS A 395 -16.28 -15.90 -9.75
C LYS A 395 -15.64 -15.59 -11.10
N SER A 396 -15.52 -16.63 -11.94
CA SER A 396 -15.01 -16.45 -13.31
C SER A 396 -16.01 -15.64 -14.15
N GLY A 397 -15.51 -14.67 -14.91
CA GLY A 397 -16.33 -13.87 -15.80
C GLY A 397 -15.59 -12.69 -16.43
N LEU A 398 -16.29 -12.02 -17.33
CA LEU A 398 -15.82 -10.75 -17.87
C LEU A 398 -15.88 -9.68 -16.79
N LEU A 399 -14.75 -9.00 -16.59
CA LEU A 399 -14.71 -7.81 -15.77
C LEU A 399 -15.10 -6.59 -16.59
N THR A 400 -15.44 -5.50 -15.92
CA THR A 400 -15.84 -4.28 -16.59
C THR A 400 -14.74 -3.79 -17.53
N PRO A 401 -15.06 -3.46 -18.81
CA PRO A 401 -14.08 -2.96 -19.74
C PRO A 401 -13.61 -1.56 -19.36
N THR A 402 -12.37 -1.24 -19.75
CA THR A 402 -11.82 0.11 -19.62
C THR A 402 -11.54 0.69 -20.99
N ALA A 403 -11.84 1.98 -21.18
CA ALA A 403 -11.54 2.74 -22.39
C ALA A 403 -10.87 4.06 -22.02
N GLY A 404 -9.84 4.43 -22.77
CA GLY A 404 -9.08 5.65 -22.53
C GLY A 404 -8.36 6.12 -23.79
N SER A 405 -7.55 7.16 -23.65
CA SER A 405 -6.69 7.63 -24.72
C SER A 405 -5.39 8.19 -24.15
N THR A 406 -4.29 7.86 -24.79
CA THR A 406 -2.97 8.42 -24.48
C THR A 406 -2.30 8.95 -25.74
N SER A 407 -1.41 9.92 -25.61
CA SER A 407 -0.67 10.44 -26.76
C SER A 407 0.20 9.37 -27.44
N LYS A 408 0.72 8.40 -26.66
CA LYS A 408 1.61 7.33 -27.14
C LYS A 408 0.89 6.14 -27.77
N SER A 409 -0.30 5.81 -27.33
CA SER A 409 -1.03 4.61 -27.78
C SER A 409 -2.27 4.91 -28.63
N GLY A 410 -2.74 6.16 -28.66
CA GLY A 410 -4.02 6.55 -29.26
C GLY A 410 -5.19 6.13 -28.38
N ILE A 411 -6.32 5.81 -28.99
CA ILE A 411 -7.49 5.26 -28.32
C ILE A 411 -7.17 3.86 -27.84
N GLU A 412 -7.52 3.55 -26.60
CA GLU A 412 -7.27 2.28 -25.95
C GLU A 412 -8.57 1.66 -25.43
N PHE A 413 -8.66 0.35 -25.58
CA PHE A 413 -9.77 -0.43 -25.03
C PHE A 413 -9.21 -1.72 -24.43
N THR A 414 -9.56 -2.00 -23.18
CA THR A 414 -9.14 -3.24 -22.50
C THR A 414 -10.36 -3.98 -21.99
N GLN A 415 -10.47 -5.28 -22.30
CA GLN A 415 -11.51 -6.17 -21.79
C GLN A 415 -10.90 -7.26 -20.93
N PRO A 416 -10.85 -7.14 -19.60
CA PRO A 416 -10.34 -8.20 -18.74
C PRO A 416 -11.34 -9.35 -18.60
N PHE A 417 -10.80 -10.56 -18.54
CA PHE A 417 -11.50 -11.77 -18.14
C PHE A 417 -10.82 -12.35 -16.90
N TYR A 418 -11.58 -12.50 -15.83
CA TYR A 418 -11.13 -13.12 -14.59
C TYR A 418 -11.49 -14.61 -14.59
N TRP A 419 -10.52 -15.45 -14.25
CA TRP A 419 -10.67 -16.89 -14.17
C TRP A 419 -10.40 -17.37 -12.73
N ASN A 420 -11.46 -17.71 -12.00
CA ASN A 420 -11.39 -18.36 -10.69
C ASN A 420 -11.11 -19.85 -10.91
N ILE A 421 -9.83 -20.23 -10.95
CA ILE A 421 -9.40 -21.62 -11.26
C ILE A 421 -9.71 -22.52 -10.06
N ALA A 422 -9.38 -22.05 -8.85
CA ALA A 422 -9.60 -22.74 -7.59
C ALA A 422 -9.69 -21.71 -6.44
N PRO A 423 -10.15 -22.08 -5.23
CA PRO A 423 -10.21 -21.15 -4.11
C PRO A 423 -8.87 -20.46 -3.78
N ASN A 424 -7.77 -21.07 -4.15
CA ASN A 424 -6.40 -20.61 -3.89
C ASN A 424 -5.60 -20.29 -5.16
N MET A 425 -6.23 -20.27 -6.34
CA MET A 425 -5.60 -19.98 -7.61
C MET A 425 -6.55 -19.21 -8.52
N ASP A 426 -6.07 -18.14 -9.10
CA ASP A 426 -6.81 -17.37 -10.09
C ASP A 426 -5.92 -16.83 -11.20
N ALA A 427 -6.55 -16.43 -12.29
CA ALA A 427 -5.87 -15.76 -13.39
C ALA A 427 -6.74 -14.63 -13.95
N THR A 428 -6.09 -13.61 -14.48
CA THR A 428 -6.74 -12.54 -15.24
C THR A 428 -6.06 -12.41 -16.60
N VAL A 429 -6.83 -12.45 -17.67
CA VAL A 429 -6.33 -12.17 -19.02
C VAL A 429 -7.01 -10.89 -19.51
N ALA A 430 -6.22 -9.90 -19.87
CA ALA A 430 -6.71 -8.56 -20.22
C ALA A 430 -6.13 -8.09 -21.57
N PRO A 431 -6.74 -8.47 -22.70
CA PRO A 431 -6.36 -7.93 -24.00
C PRO A 431 -6.63 -6.42 -24.03
N ARG A 432 -5.62 -5.64 -24.39
CA ARG A 432 -5.64 -4.19 -24.54
C ARG A 432 -5.38 -3.83 -25.99
N TYR A 433 -6.40 -3.36 -26.66
CA TYR A 433 -6.27 -2.77 -27.99
C TYR A 433 -5.76 -1.35 -27.89
N MET A 434 -4.74 -1.03 -28.66
CA MET A 434 -4.16 0.32 -28.80
C MET A 434 -4.18 0.70 -30.28
N GLU A 435 -4.88 1.79 -30.61
CA GLU A 435 -5.07 2.24 -31.99
C GLU A 435 -3.76 2.36 -32.78
N LYS A 436 -2.75 2.99 -32.15
CA LYS A 436 -1.46 3.26 -32.80
C LYS A 436 -0.48 2.09 -32.76
N ARG A 437 -0.63 1.14 -31.81
CA ARG A 437 0.38 0.10 -31.58
C ARG A 437 -0.10 -1.31 -31.85
N GLY A 438 -1.38 -1.62 -31.65
CA GLY A 438 -1.92 -2.94 -31.85
C GLY A 438 -2.50 -3.58 -30.59
N MET A 439 -2.50 -4.93 -30.53
CA MET A 439 -3.09 -5.70 -29.44
C MET A 439 -2.04 -6.18 -28.45
N LEU A 440 -2.07 -5.64 -27.21
CA LEU A 440 -1.24 -6.06 -26.10
C LEU A 440 -2.03 -7.05 -25.22
N TRP A 441 -1.53 -8.25 -25.09
CA TRP A 441 -2.07 -9.28 -24.21
C TRP A 441 -1.43 -9.14 -22.83
N ASN A 442 -2.23 -8.86 -21.80
CA ASN A 442 -1.79 -8.85 -20.42
C ASN A 442 -2.32 -10.11 -19.73
N GLY A 443 -1.50 -10.77 -18.95
CA GLY A 443 -1.85 -11.93 -18.16
C GLY A 443 -1.31 -11.82 -16.75
N GLU A 444 -2.14 -12.12 -15.75
CA GLU A 444 -1.75 -12.31 -14.37
C GLU A 444 -2.23 -13.66 -13.89
N TYR A 445 -1.36 -14.39 -13.19
CA TYR A 445 -1.69 -15.63 -12.51
C TYR A 445 -1.24 -15.54 -11.06
N ARG A 446 -2.14 -15.86 -10.11
CA ARG A 446 -1.88 -15.83 -8.68
C ARG A 446 -2.17 -17.18 -8.05
N TYR A 447 -1.35 -17.56 -7.10
CA TYR A 447 -1.54 -18.79 -6.33
C TYR A 447 -1.16 -18.58 -4.87
N LEU A 448 -1.88 -19.27 -3.99
CA LEU A 448 -1.71 -19.20 -2.54
C LEU A 448 -1.91 -20.61 -1.95
N GLN A 449 -0.87 -21.11 -1.28
CA GLN A 449 -0.90 -22.33 -0.50
C GLN A 449 -0.49 -22.02 0.94
N SER A 450 -0.66 -22.96 1.84
CA SER A 450 -0.29 -22.78 3.25
C SER A 450 1.20 -22.46 3.45
N SER A 451 2.06 -22.95 2.56
CA SER A 451 3.52 -22.76 2.64
C SER A 451 4.11 -21.89 1.54
N TYR A 452 3.37 -21.57 0.50
CA TYR A 452 3.89 -20.73 -0.59
C TYR A 452 2.81 -19.89 -1.26
N SER A 453 3.23 -18.76 -1.82
CA SER A 453 2.38 -17.89 -2.61
C SER A 453 3.18 -17.22 -3.71
N GLY A 454 2.50 -16.79 -4.76
CA GLY A 454 3.17 -16.03 -5.81
C GLY A 454 2.22 -15.43 -6.82
N THR A 455 2.82 -14.56 -7.65
CA THR A 455 2.16 -13.88 -8.75
C THR A 455 3.07 -13.92 -9.97
N ILE A 456 2.51 -14.27 -11.09
CA ILE A 456 3.18 -14.26 -12.40
C ILE A 456 2.43 -13.30 -13.29
N ASN A 457 3.11 -12.26 -13.76
CA ASN A 457 2.59 -11.28 -14.70
C ASN A 457 3.33 -11.42 -16.04
N GLY A 458 2.61 -11.33 -17.13
CA GLY A 458 3.16 -11.35 -18.48
C GLY A 458 2.45 -10.37 -19.40
N GLN A 459 3.21 -9.74 -20.28
CA GLN A 459 2.66 -8.89 -21.33
C GLN A 459 3.27 -9.30 -22.68
N TYR A 460 2.46 -9.30 -23.72
CA TYR A 460 2.90 -9.69 -25.05
C TYR A 460 2.19 -8.86 -26.12
N LEU A 461 2.97 -8.16 -26.94
CA LEU A 461 2.55 -7.41 -28.10
C LEU A 461 3.19 -8.07 -29.34
N ASN A 462 2.37 -8.64 -30.22
CA ASN A 462 2.88 -9.39 -31.38
C ASN A 462 3.54 -8.47 -32.40
N GLU A 463 2.99 -7.30 -32.63
CA GLU A 463 3.45 -6.31 -33.59
C GLU A 463 3.21 -4.91 -33.01
N ASP A 464 4.29 -4.17 -32.74
CA ASP A 464 4.19 -2.74 -32.37
C ASP A 464 4.32 -1.90 -33.63
N LYS A 465 3.19 -1.38 -34.12
CA LYS A 465 3.10 -0.61 -35.36
C LYS A 465 3.94 0.68 -35.36
N LEU A 466 4.28 1.22 -34.18
CA LEU A 466 5.12 2.40 -34.07
C LEU A 466 6.62 2.05 -34.05
N GLU A 467 6.95 0.77 -33.80
CA GLU A 467 8.32 0.28 -33.66
C GLU A 467 8.65 -0.77 -34.75
N ASN A 468 8.31 -0.48 -36.00
CA ASN A 468 8.60 -1.35 -37.13
C ASN A 468 8.07 -2.79 -37.00
N ASP A 469 6.91 -2.94 -36.41
CA ASP A 469 6.22 -4.22 -36.19
C ASP A 469 7.02 -5.26 -35.37
N ILE A 470 7.92 -4.82 -34.49
CA ILE A 470 8.67 -5.72 -33.62
C ILE A 470 7.76 -6.36 -32.55
N ARG A 471 8.14 -7.56 -32.14
CA ARG A 471 7.51 -8.26 -31.01
C ARG A 471 8.06 -7.73 -29.71
N ARG A 472 7.17 -7.41 -28.79
CA ARG A 472 7.54 -6.87 -27.47
C ARG A 472 6.90 -7.68 -26.36
N SER A 473 7.65 -7.91 -25.30
CA SER A 473 7.16 -8.68 -24.15
C SER A 473 7.75 -8.23 -22.84
N SER A 474 7.03 -8.46 -21.77
CA SER A 474 7.54 -8.33 -20.41
C SER A 474 7.06 -9.48 -19.53
N TYR A 475 7.84 -9.79 -18.49
CA TYR A 475 7.43 -10.73 -17.45
C TYR A 475 7.87 -10.27 -16.07
N SER A 476 7.08 -10.65 -15.06
CA SER A 476 7.41 -10.49 -13.65
C SER A 476 6.93 -11.72 -12.89
N VAL A 477 7.85 -12.41 -12.21
CA VAL A 477 7.56 -13.59 -11.39
C VAL A 477 7.96 -13.29 -9.97
N LYS A 478 6.98 -13.27 -9.05
CA LYS A 478 7.21 -13.13 -7.62
C LYS A 478 6.72 -14.38 -6.91
N HIS A 479 7.60 -15.02 -6.17
CA HIS A 479 7.29 -16.22 -5.41
C HIS A 479 7.84 -16.10 -4.00
N ARG A 480 7.09 -16.59 -3.02
CA ARG A 480 7.50 -16.72 -1.63
C ARG A 480 7.21 -18.12 -1.13
N GLN A 481 8.17 -18.70 -0.43
CA GLN A 481 8.11 -20.04 0.11
C GLN A 481 8.45 -20.02 1.60
N ASN A 482 7.60 -20.58 2.42
CA ASN A 482 7.89 -20.90 3.82
C ASN A 482 8.21 -22.41 3.90
N PHE A 483 9.45 -22.75 4.21
CA PHE A 483 9.88 -24.15 4.37
C PHE A 483 9.66 -24.68 5.79
N GLY A 484 9.16 -23.83 6.70
CA GLY A 484 9.07 -24.15 8.12
C GLY A 484 10.39 -23.92 8.87
N TYR A 485 10.36 -24.11 10.16
CA TYR A 485 11.54 -24.00 11.05
C TYR A 485 12.35 -22.71 10.91
N GLY A 486 11.69 -21.59 10.53
CA GLY A 486 12.36 -20.31 10.33
C GLY A 486 13.07 -20.15 8.98
N LEU A 487 12.90 -21.09 8.04
CA LEU A 487 13.49 -21.02 6.70
C LEU A 487 12.46 -20.49 5.67
N TYR A 488 12.83 -19.44 4.94
CA TYR A 488 12.01 -18.76 3.94
C TYR A 488 12.79 -18.59 2.64
N GLY A 489 12.11 -18.80 1.52
CA GLY A 489 12.63 -18.52 0.19
C GLY A 489 11.82 -17.47 -0.53
N SER A 490 12.46 -16.68 -1.41
CA SER A 490 11.75 -15.82 -2.34
C SER A 490 12.45 -15.73 -3.69
N LEU A 491 11.63 -15.54 -4.75
CA LEU A 491 12.09 -15.22 -6.09
C LEU A 491 11.42 -13.93 -6.56
N ASP A 492 12.20 -13.06 -7.19
CA ASP A 492 11.71 -11.84 -7.87
C ASP A 492 12.46 -11.72 -9.20
N LEU A 493 11.79 -12.11 -10.28
CA LEU A 493 12.38 -12.20 -11.61
C LEU A 493 11.62 -11.31 -12.56
N ASN A 494 12.27 -10.29 -13.10
CA ASN A 494 11.68 -9.33 -14.02
C ASN A 494 12.47 -9.25 -15.30
N GLY A 495 11.80 -9.01 -16.42
CA GLY A 495 12.46 -8.84 -17.71
C GLY A 495 11.57 -8.27 -18.78
N VAL A 496 12.20 -7.60 -19.73
CA VAL A 496 11.55 -7.07 -20.95
C VAL A 496 12.34 -7.44 -22.19
N SER A 497 11.68 -7.39 -23.34
CA SER A 497 12.27 -7.69 -24.63
C SER A 497 13.25 -6.64 -25.12
N ASP A 498 13.03 -5.38 -24.78
CA ASP A 498 13.73 -4.22 -25.32
C ASP A 498 13.84 -3.09 -24.31
N ASP A 499 14.76 -2.16 -24.55
CA ASP A 499 15.13 -1.13 -23.61
C ASP A 499 14.09 0.00 -23.48
N THR A 500 13.25 0.19 -24.50
CA THR A 500 12.21 1.23 -24.53
C THR A 500 10.83 0.73 -24.12
N PHE A 501 10.70 -0.55 -23.73
CA PHE A 501 9.40 -1.15 -23.40
C PHE A 501 8.58 -0.34 -22.41
N PHE A 502 9.19 0.10 -21.31
CA PHE A 502 8.48 0.84 -20.27
C PHE A 502 8.26 2.32 -20.62
N SER A 503 9.17 2.93 -21.37
CA SER A 503 8.99 4.31 -21.82
C SER A 503 7.80 4.43 -22.75
N ASP A 504 7.54 3.41 -23.56
CA ASP A 504 6.48 3.39 -24.57
C ASP A 504 5.14 2.85 -24.08
N LEU A 505 5.15 1.73 -23.38
CA LEU A 505 3.94 0.98 -23.01
C LEU A 505 3.54 1.17 -21.54
N GLY A 506 4.42 1.76 -20.72
CA GLY A 506 4.19 1.99 -19.30
C GLY A 506 3.16 3.10 -19.03
N SER A 507 2.30 2.88 -18.05
CA SER A 507 1.21 3.79 -17.66
C SER A 507 1.48 4.53 -16.35
N GLY A 508 2.68 5.05 -16.12
CA GLY A 508 2.97 5.84 -14.92
C GLY A 508 4.43 6.21 -14.75
N ALA A 509 4.69 7.39 -14.18
CA ALA A 509 6.03 7.95 -14.04
C ALA A 509 7.06 6.98 -13.48
N GLY A 510 6.67 6.21 -12.50
CA GLY A 510 7.61 5.28 -11.90
C GLY A 510 7.76 3.96 -12.62
N VAL A 511 6.96 3.64 -13.64
CA VAL A 511 7.19 2.51 -14.54
C VAL A 511 8.11 2.96 -15.66
N VAL A 512 7.86 4.13 -16.20
CA VAL A 512 8.64 4.76 -17.29
C VAL A 512 10.10 5.02 -16.88
N SER A 513 10.38 5.31 -15.61
CA SER A 513 11.72 5.62 -15.10
C SER A 513 12.54 4.41 -14.64
N ARG A 514 12.09 3.17 -14.92
CA ARG A 514 12.85 1.97 -14.55
C ARG A 514 14.00 1.74 -15.50
N THR A 515 15.21 1.78 -14.97
CA THR A 515 16.42 1.48 -15.72
C THR A 515 17.00 0.10 -15.39
N ASN A 516 16.78 -0.42 -14.18
CA ASN A 516 17.33 -1.70 -13.73
C ASN A 516 16.21 -2.66 -13.29
N LEU A 517 16.04 -3.76 -14.01
CA LEU A 517 15.06 -4.80 -13.68
C LEU A 517 15.70 -5.88 -12.83
N LEU A 518 15.21 -6.00 -11.62
CA LEU A 518 15.73 -6.93 -10.63
C LEU A 518 15.46 -8.39 -11.01
N ARG A 519 16.47 -9.25 -10.88
CA ARG A 519 16.37 -10.71 -10.97
C ARG A 519 17.10 -11.31 -9.79
N GLN A 520 16.35 -11.76 -8.78
CA GLN A 520 16.96 -12.30 -7.56
C GLN A 520 16.23 -13.51 -7.02
N GLY A 521 17.00 -14.34 -6.31
CA GLY A 521 16.53 -15.39 -5.44
C GLY A 521 17.12 -15.22 -4.05
N THR A 522 16.31 -15.38 -3.00
CA THR A 522 16.77 -15.32 -1.62
C THR A 522 16.38 -16.58 -0.86
N LEU A 523 17.26 -17.00 0.07
CA LEU A 523 16.96 -18.02 1.07
C LEU A 523 17.37 -17.46 2.43
N SER A 524 16.39 -17.25 3.31
CA SER A 524 16.58 -16.61 4.61
C SER A 524 16.24 -17.60 5.72
N TYR A 525 17.12 -17.68 6.71
CA TYR A 525 16.86 -18.39 7.95
C TYR A 525 16.79 -17.42 9.13
N SER A 526 15.77 -17.55 9.95
CA SER A 526 15.60 -16.77 11.17
C SER A 526 15.61 -17.71 12.36
N GLY A 527 16.72 -17.71 13.09
CA GLY A 527 16.87 -18.35 14.39
C GLY A 527 16.60 -17.35 15.52
N GLY A 528 16.54 -17.82 16.80
CA GLY A 528 16.15 -16.97 17.92
C GLY A 528 16.98 -15.68 18.05
N TRP A 529 18.31 -15.79 18.11
CA TRP A 529 19.23 -14.63 18.29
C TRP A 529 20.11 -14.37 17.07
N TRP A 530 19.97 -15.13 15.99
CA TRP A 530 20.71 -14.93 14.74
C TRP A 530 19.86 -15.22 13.51
N SER A 531 20.23 -14.62 12.41
CA SER A 531 19.64 -14.86 11.09
C SER A 531 20.70 -14.96 10.02
N ALA A 532 20.41 -15.72 8.96
CA ALA A 532 21.27 -15.81 7.79
C ALA A 532 20.44 -15.60 6.52
N ASN A 533 21.01 -14.93 5.54
CA ASN A 533 20.41 -14.71 4.24
C ASN A 533 21.40 -15.05 3.13
N LEU A 534 20.98 -15.92 2.22
CA LEU A 534 21.68 -16.21 0.96
C LEU A 534 20.93 -15.50 -0.17
N LEU A 535 21.64 -14.68 -0.94
CA LEU A 535 21.11 -13.92 -2.06
C LEU A 535 21.89 -14.26 -3.33
N ALA A 536 21.17 -14.50 -4.43
CA ALA A 536 21.70 -14.47 -5.78
C ALA A 536 20.98 -13.38 -6.56
N GLN A 537 21.70 -12.37 -7.05
CA GLN A 537 21.12 -11.16 -7.62
C GLN A 537 21.84 -10.73 -8.90
N ARG A 538 21.06 -10.37 -9.91
CA ARG A 538 21.52 -9.68 -11.11
C ARG A 538 20.43 -8.74 -11.63
N TYR A 539 20.78 -7.90 -12.59
CA TYR A 539 19.86 -6.96 -13.22
C TYR A 539 19.81 -7.16 -14.73
N GLN A 540 18.70 -6.78 -15.33
CA GLN A 540 18.64 -6.36 -16.72
C GLN A 540 18.62 -4.82 -16.70
N THR A 541 19.69 -4.20 -17.18
CA THR A 541 19.79 -2.74 -17.28
C THR A 541 19.30 -2.31 -18.64
N LEU A 542 18.35 -1.40 -18.67
CA LEU A 542 17.76 -0.85 -19.87
C LEU A 542 18.63 0.34 -20.33
N GLN A 543 19.06 0.31 -21.58
CA GLN A 543 19.90 1.32 -22.21
C GLN A 543 19.06 2.09 -23.25
N ASP A 544 18.20 2.98 -22.79
CA ASP A 544 17.42 3.83 -23.69
C ASP A 544 18.39 4.64 -24.57
N PRO A 545 18.33 4.52 -25.90
CA PRO A 545 19.28 5.16 -26.83
C PRO A 545 19.22 6.69 -26.76
N ASP A 546 18.13 7.26 -26.31
CA ASP A 546 17.94 8.72 -26.18
C ASP A 546 18.44 9.27 -24.85
N LEU A 547 18.89 8.41 -23.93
CA LEU A 547 19.38 8.79 -22.61
C LEU A 547 20.90 8.50 -22.46
N PRO A 548 21.58 9.18 -21.52
CA PRO A 548 22.97 8.85 -21.20
C PRO A 548 23.10 7.38 -20.76
N PRO A 549 24.24 6.72 -21.09
CA PRO A 549 24.47 5.33 -20.73
C PRO A 549 24.34 5.08 -19.22
N VAL A 550 23.60 4.05 -18.86
CA VAL A 550 23.38 3.63 -17.47
C VAL A 550 24.43 2.58 -17.09
N THR A 551 25.12 2.78 -15.98
CA THR A 551 26.07 1.79 -15.45
C THR A 551 25.32 0.57 -14.90
N GLU A 552 25.64 -0.63 -15.40
CA GLU A 552 25.07 -1.89 -14.85
C GLU A 552 25.59 -2.10 -13.43
N PRO A 553 24.68 -2.33 -12.44
CA PRO A 553 25.10 -2.67 -11.09
C PRO A 553 25.79 -4.05 -11.03
N TYR A 554 26.77 -4.20 -10.12
CA TYR A 554 27.40 -5.50 -9.90
C TYR A 554 26.40 -6.61 -9.61
N ARG A 555 26.61 -7.76 -10.21
CA ARG A 555 25.89 -9.01 -9.89
C ARG A 555 26.48 -9.55 -8.58
N ARG A 556 25.64 -10.06 -7.70
CA ARG A 556 26.03 -10.68 -6.45
C ARG A 556 25.73 -12.17 -6.52
N LEU A 557 26.74 -12.98 -6.72
CA LEU A 557 26.59 -14.40 -7.10
C LEU A 557 27.62 -15.32 -6.42
N PRO A 558 27.40 -15.74 -5.14
CA PRO A 558 26.34 -15.38 -4.21
C PRO A 558 26.70 -14.22 -3.25
N GLN A 559 25.70 -13.77 -2.48
CA GLN A 559 25.93 -13.02 -1.25
C GLN A 559 25.35 -13.79 -0.07
N VAL A 560 26.14 -13.97 0.97
CA VAL A 560 25.71 -14.57 2.24
C VAL A 560 25.85 -13.51 3.33
N THR A 561 24.77 -13.23 4.04
CA THR A 561 24.77 -12.30 5.17
C THR A 561 24.32 -13.02 6.43
N VAL A 562 25.06 -12.86 7.52
CA VAL A 562 24.73 -13.40 8.83
C VAL A 562 24.64 -12.24 9.81
N THR A 563 23.55 -12.14 10.54
CA THR A 563 23.37 -11.17 11.62
C THR A 563 23.07 -11.89 12.92
N ALA A 564 23.60 -11.37 14.02
CA ALA A 564 23.31 -11.91 15.34
C ALA A 564 23.19 -10.74 16.34
N SER A 565 22.25 -10.86 17.27
CA SER A 565 22.06 -9.90 18.35
C SER A 565 21.65 -10.61 19.62
N ARG A 566 22.34 -10.33 20.73
CA ARG A 566 22.08 -10.91 22.03
C ARG A 566 22.20 -9.85 23.13
N GLY A 567 21.06 -9.56 23.78
CA GLY A 567 20.95 -8.46 24.75
C GLY A 567 21.02 -8.87 26.22
N ASP A 568 21.25 -10.17 26.54
CA ASP A 568 21.19 -10.73 27.89
C ASP A 568 22.58 -11.10 28.45
N LEU A 569 23.60 -10.37 28.05
CA LEU A 569 24.96 -10.57 28.55
C LEU A 569 25.14 -9.99 29.98
N PRO A 570 26.14 -10.46 30.74
CA PRO A 570 26.42 -9.92 32.05
C PRO A 570 26.52 -8.39 32.07
N HIS A 571 26.04 -7.75 33.13
CA HIS A 571 25.99 -6.29 33.33
C HIS A 571 25.08 -5.54 32.31
N GLY A 572 24.13 -6.23 31.64
CA GLY A 572 23.23 -5.63 30.65
C GLY A 572 23.88 -5.31 29.31
N MET A 573 25.04 -5.88 29.02
CA MET A 573 25.70 -5.69 27.73
C MET A 573 24.91 -6.35 26.60
N THR A 574 24.98 -5.74 25.42
CA THR A 574 24.44 -6.27 24.18
C THR A 574 25.54 -6.58 23.19
N PHE A 575 25.61 -7.82 22.72
CA PHE A 575 26.46 -8.23 21.61
C PHE A 575 25.71 -8.14 20.29
N GLY A 576 26.36 -7.56 19.29
CA GLY A 576 25.90 -7.55 17.91
C GLY A 576 26.98 -8.09 16.97
N PHE A 577 26.57 -8.76 15.90
CA PHE A 577 27.48 -9.25 14.85
C PHE A 577 26.81 -9.12 13.49
N LYS A 578 27.55 -8.63 12.50
CA LYS A 578 27.19 -8.67 11.09
C LYS A 578 28.35 -9.28 10.32
N GLY A 579 28.10 -10.42 9.66
CA GLY A 579 29.02 -11.06 8.73
C GLY A 579 28.47 -11.03 7.32
N GLU A 580 29.33 -10.84 6.33
CA GLU A 580 28.94 -10.82 4.91
C GLU A 580 30.03 -11.46 4.06
N TYR A 581 29.63 -12.30 3.12
CA TYR A 581 30.44 -12.78 2.00
C TYR A 581 29.73 -12.44 0.70
N VAL A 582 30.43 -11.83 -0.24
CA VAL A 582 29.88 -11.50 -1.58
C VAL A 582 30.89 -11.84 -2.65
N ASP A 583 30.46 -12.48 -3.73
CA ASP A 583 31.20 -12.59 -5.00
C ASP A 583 30.58 -11.58 -6.00
N PHE A 584 31.34 -10.54 -6.35
CA PHE A 584 30.91 -9.47 -7.26
C PHE A 584 31.36 -9.79 -8.68
N ARG A 585 30.36 -9.84 -9.59
CA ARG A 585 30.56 -10.05 -11.02
C ARG A 585 29.99 -8.89 -11.82
N SER A 586 30.65 -8.55 -12.92
CA SER A 586 30.24 -7.50 -13.85
C SER A 586 29.84 -8.09 -15.20
N GLY A 587 28.99 -7.39 -15.93
CA GLY A 587 28.76 -7.67 -17.36
C GLY A 587 29.85 -7.10 -18.26
N ASN A 588 30.66 -6.16 -17.73
CA ASN A 588 31.74 -5.49 -18.44
C ASN A 588 33.08 -6.12 -18.09
N SER A 589 33.79 -6.62 -19.09
CA SER A 589 35.10 -7.29 -18.95
C SER A 589 36.27 -6.38 -18.53
N THR A 590 36.08 -5.05 -18.53
CA THR A 590 37.08 -4.06 -18.12
C THR A 590 36.75 -3.48 -16.74
N THR A 591 35.97 -4.18 -15.92
CA THR A 591 35.59 -3.75 -14.59
C THR A 591 36.17 -4.71 -13.56
N THR A 592 36.75 -4.18 -12.47
CA THR A 592 37.31 -5.00 -11.38
C THR A 592 36.23 -5.89 -10.77
N GLU A 593 36.48 -7.20 -10.74
CA GLU A 593 35.66 -8.21 -10.07
C GLU A 593 36.37 -8.76 -8.84
N GLY A 594 35.66 -9.44 -7.96
CA GLY A 594 36.30 -10.06 -6.80
C GLY A 594 35.33 -10.41 -5.68
N LYS A 595 35.89 -10.96 -4.62
CA LYS A 595 35.16 -11.43 -3.46
C LYS A 595 35.44 -10.53 -2.27
N ARG A 596 34.41 -10.31 -1.46
CA ARG A 596 34.51 -9.54 -0.22
C ARG A 596 33.98 -10.36 0.96
N VAL A 597 34.76 -10.39 2.05
CA VAL A 597 34.32 -10.88 3.35
C VAL A 597 34.34 -9.74 4.34
N VAL A 598 33.25 -9.49 5.02
CA VAL A 598 33.11 -8.48 6.07
C VAL A 598 32.71 -9.16 7.38
N MET A 599 33.36 -8.77 8.47
CA MET A 599 32.98 -9.15 9.83
C MET A 599 32.91 -7.88 10.68
N TYR A 600 31.80 -7.69 11.34
CA TYR A 600 31.56 -6.55 12.21
C TYR A 600 30.97 -7.00 13.55
N PRO A 601 31.81 -7.53 14.49
CA PRO A 601 31.42 -7.70 15.88
C PRO A 601 31.32 -6.34 16.58
N GLN A 602 30.36 -6.21 17.48
CA GLN A 602 30.12 -5.02 18.28
C GLN A 602 29.61 -5.38 19.66
N LEU A 603 29.99 -4.57 20.64
CA LEU A 603 29.57 -4.69 22.02
C LEU A 603 29.10 -3.33 22.52
N SER A 604 27.90 -3.27 23.07
CA SER A 604 27.33 -2.04 23.65
C SER A 604 26.90 -2.29 25.10
N LEU A 605 26.98 -1.24 25.92
CA LEU A 605 26.56 -1.25 27.31
C LEU A 605 25.54 -0.14 27.55
N PRO A 606 24.23 -0.40 27.43
CA PRO A 606 23.20 0.59 27.73
C PRO A 606 23.13 0.82 29.24
N LEU A 607 23.49 2.02 29.65
CA LEU A 607 23.38 2.50 31.01
C LEU A 607 22.20 3.44 31.08
N GLN A 608 21.19 3.11 31.86
CA GLN A 608 19.98 3.93 32.01
C GLN A 608 19.76 4.27 33.48
N THR A 609 19.49 5.54 33.73
CA THR A 609 19.02 6.06 35.01
C THR A 609 17.69 6.74 34.80
N ASP A 610 17.06 7.22 35.86
CA ASP A 610 15.80 7.95 35.79
C ASP A 610 15.93 9.27 35.00
N ILE A 611 17.14 9.78 34.80
CA ILE A 611 17.41 11.10 34.20
C ILE A 611 18.14 10.98 32.86
N LEU A 612 18.99 10.00 32.69
CA LEU A 612 20.00 9.98 31.65
C LEU A 612 20.15 8.58 31.08
N SER A 613 20.19 8.48 29.76
CA SER A 613 20.63 7.26 29.04
C SER A 613 22.02 7.49 28.46
N ILE A 614 22.94 6.54 28.66
CA ILE A 614 24.28 6.54 28.06
C ILE A 614 24.56 5.15 27.53
N THR A 615 24.91 5.04 26.23
CA THR A 615 25.23 3.77 25.60
C THR A 615 26.61 3.85 24.92
N PRO A 616 27.70 3.51 25.62
CA PRO A 616 28.98 3.29 24.98
C PRO A 616 28.96 2.01 24.14
N LYS A 617 29.67 2.06 23.00
CA LYS A 617 29.76 0.97 22.05
C LYS A 617 31.16 0.85 21.49
N LEU A 618 31.63 -0.38 21.38
CA LEU A 618 32.86 -0.78 20.69
C LEU A 618 32.52 -1.67 19.51
N GLY A 619 33.15 -1.46 18.38
CA GLY A 619 32.99 -2.27 17.18
C GLY A 619 34.31 -2.45 16.45
N LEU A 620 34.41 -3.50 15.63
CA LEU A 620 35.58 -3.77 14.79
C LEU A 620 35.12 -4.17 13.39
N HIS A 621 35.28 -3.28 12.43
CA HIS A 621 35.11 -3.61 11.02
C HIS A 621 36.36 -4.32 10.49
N SER A 622 36.25 -5.63 10.24
CA SER A 622 37.28 -6.41 9.55
C SER A 622 36.79 -6.80 8.16
N THR A 623 37.55 -6.44 7.15
CA THR A 623 37.15 -6.69 5.76
C THR A 623 38.33 -7.25 4.99
N ARG A 624 38.08 -8.33 4.22
CA ARG A 624 39.05 -8.92 3.29
C ARG A 624 38.47 -8.91 1.89
N TYR A 625 39.26 -8.53 0.93
CA TYR A 625 39.01 -8.58 -0.50
C TYR A 625 39.98 -9.58 -1.14
N ASP A 626 39.46 -10.43 -2.00
CA ASP A 626 40.22 -11.25 -2.95
C ASP A 626 39.77 -10.83 -4.35
N LEU A 627 40.65 -10.11 -5.08
CA LEU A 627 40.34 -9.44 -6.33
C LEU A 627 40.86 -10.26 -7.50
N ASP A 628 40.10 -10.28 -8.58
CA ASP A 628 40.54 -10.76 -9.88
C ASP A 628 41.39 -9.68 -10.58
N THR A 629 41.34 -9.56 -11.91
CA THR A 629 42.07 -8.48 -12.61
C THR A 629 41.53 -7.12 -12.19
N ARG A 630 42.45 -6.22 -11.85
CA ARG A 630 42.11 -4.84 -11.44
C ARG A 630 42.16 -3.90 -12.62
N TYR A 631 41.22 -3.02 -12.69
CA TYR A 631 41.09 -2.00 -13.72
C TYR A 631 40.98 -0.61 -13.08
N ASP A 632 41.53 0.40 -13.76
CA ASP A 632 41.28 1.80 -13.43
C ASP A 632 39.89 2.27 -13.99
N VAL A 633 39.61 3.54 -13.82
CA VAL A 633 38.35 4.16 -14.30
C VAL A 633 38.24 4.18 -15.82
N ASN A 634 39.34 4.00 -16.56
CA ASN A 634 39.37 3.96 -18.02
C ASN A 634 39.38 2.51 -18.55
N GLY A 635 39.26 1.51 -17.70
CA GLY A 635 39.31 0.10 -18.07
C GLY A 635 40.75 -0.40 -18.36
N VAL A 636 41.78 0.29 -17.90
CA VAL A 636 43.18 -0.12 -18.06
C VAL A 636 43.60 -1.01 -16.89
N VAL A 637 44.25 -2.12 -17.16
CA VAL A 637 44.73 -3.03 -16.11
C VAL A 637 45.77 -2.31 -15.24
N ILE A 638 45.51 -2.33 -13.92
CA ILE A 638 46.42 -1.73 -12.92
C ILE A 638 47.04 -2.82 -12.02
N GLY A 639 48.32 -2.67 -11.70
CA GLY A 639 49.00 -3.56 -10.75
C GLY A 639 48.56 -3.31 -9.31
N GLY A 640 48.80 -4.29 -8.45
CA GLY A 640 48.54 -4.19 -7.02
C GLY A 640 48.28 -5.56 -6.38
N PRO A 641 48.12 -5.65 -5.08
CA PRO A 641 47.86 -6.92 -4.42
C PRO A 641 46.48 -7.45 -4.76
N ASP A 642 46.37 -8.73 -5.04
CA ASP A 642 45.07 -9.41 -5.28
C ASP A 642 44.26 -9.56 -3.98
N THR A 643 44.95 -9.59 -2.84
CA THR A 643 44.34 -9.66 -1.52
C THR A 643 44.58 -8.38 -0.73
N ILE A 644 43.51 -7.77 -0.25
CA ILE A 644 43.54 -6.58 0.59
C ILE A 644 42.78 -6.85 1.89
N THR A 645 43.37 -6.55 3.03
CA THR A 645 42.73 -6.67 4.35
C THR A 645 42.69 -5.31 5.04
N ARG A 646 41.56 -4.98 5.66
CA ARG A 646 41.37 -3.74 6.40
C ARG A 646 40.72 -4.03 7.74
N ASN A 647 41.29 -3.49 8.83
CA ASN A 647 40.72 -3.54 10.18
C ASN A 647 40.53 -2.12 10.71
N VAL A 648 39.28 -1.78 11.02
CA VAL A 648 38.90 -0.45 11.49
C VAL A 648 38.13 -0.60 12.81
N PRO A 649 38.76 -0.25 13.95
CA PRO A 649 38.05 -0.18 15.22
C PRO A 649 37.15 1.03 15.26
N LEU A 650 36.04 0.93 16.00
CA LEU A 650 35.05 1.97 16.18
C LEU A 650 34.71 2.08 17.66
N PHE A 651 34.63 3.31 18.14
CA PHE A 651 34.11 3.64 19.46
C PHE A 651 33.02 4.71 19.32
N SER A 652 31.90 4.52 20.00
CA SER A 652 30.88 5.55 20.07
C SER A 652 30.23 5.62 21.44
N VAL A 653 29.69 6.79 21.78
CA VAL A 653 28.88 7.01 22.97
C VAL A 653 27.63 7.77 22.55
N ASP A 654 26.49 7.19 22.77
CA ASP A 654 25.18 7.81 22.57
C ASP A 654 24.58 8.17 23.92
N SER A 655 24.18 9.40 24.11
CA SER A 655 23.62 9.88 25.36
C SER A 655 22.43 10.81 25.12
N GLY A 656 21.39 10.67 25.96
CA GLY A 656 20.18 11.47 25.83
C GLY A 656 19.51 11.67 27.19
N VAL A 657 18.82 12.80 27.31
CA VAL A 657 17.97 13.13 28.45
C VAL A 657 16.59 13.52 27.93
N VAL A 658 15.54 13.17 28.68
CA VAL A 658 14.17 13.58 28.36
C VAL A 658 13.62 14.37 29.52
N PHE A 659 13.27 15.63 29.25
CA PHE A 659 12.53 16.48 30.16
C PHE A 659 11.11 16.61 29.66
N GLU A 660 10.13 16.69 30.56
CA GLU A 660 8.74 16.94 30.21
C GLU A 660 8.06 17.94 31.14
N ARG A 661 7.06 18.60 30.60
CA ARG A 661 6.19 19.50 31.37
C ARG A 661 4.80 19.56 30.77
N GLY A 662 3.81 19.93 31.57
CA GLY A 662 2.50 20.35 31.07
C GLY A 662 2.62 21.64 30.26
N PHE A 663 1.89 21.75 29.17
CA PHE A 663 1.90 22.88 28.26
C PHE A 663 0.49 23.11 27.70
N GLU A 664 0.02 24.32 27.68
CA GLU A 664 -1.25 24.66 27.05
C GLU A 664 -1.02 25.34 25.70
N TRP A 665 -1.70 24.83 24.68
CA TRP A 665 -1.64 25.37 23.33
C TRP A 665 -3.04 25.44 22.72
N GLN A 666 -3.48 26.64 22.34
CA GLN A 666 -4.81 26.88 21.74
C GLN A 666 -5.98 26.31 22.57
N GLY A 667 -5.89 26.39 23.91
CA GLY A 667 -6.91 25.85 24.79
C GLY A 667 -6.90 24.34 24.99
N ARG A 668 -5.87 23.64 24.52
CA ARG A 668 -5.66 22.20 24.71
C ARG A 668 -4.49 21.99 25.66
N SER A 669 -4.69 21.14 26.65
CA SER A 669 -3.60 20.67 27.52
C SER A 669 -2.78 19.65 26.76
N LEU A 670 -1.47 19.83 26.72
CA LEU A 670 -0.51 18.96 26.06
C LEU A 670 0.66 18.68 27.01
N THR A 671 1.41 17.62 26.75
CA THR A 671 2.70 17.35 27.39
C THR A 671 3.82 17.75 26.42
N GLN A 672 4.63 18.73 26.81
CA GLN A 672 5.83 19.09 26.03
C GLN A 672 7.04 18.30 26.53
N THR A 673 7.74 17.65 25.60
CA THR A 673 9.05 17.06 25.87
C THR A 673 10.18 17.96 25.37
N LEU A 674 11.35 17.87 25.99
CA LEU A 674 12.62 18.42 25.50
C LEU A 674 13.69 17.33 25.62
N GLU A 675 14.27 16.96 24.48
CA GLU A 675 15.10 15.77 24.31
C GLU A 675 16.46 16.14 23.70
N PRO A 676 17.41 16.67 24.51
CA PRO A 676 18.79 16.80 24.07
C PRO A 676 19.44 15.43 23.92
N ARG A 677 20.16 15.22 22.81
CA ARG A 677 20.93 14.01 22.52
C ARG A 677 22.30 14.37 22.00
N LEU A 678 23.33 13.73 22.55
CA LEU A 678 24.71 13.85 22.13
C LEU A 678 25.24 12.48 21.68
N TYR A 679 25.87 12.47 20.52
CA TYR A 679 26.47 11.26 19.97
C TYR A 679 27.90 11.53 19.56
N TYR A 680 28.84 10.91 20.27
CA TYR A 680 30.26 10.94 19.96
C TYR A 680 30.66 9.70 19.18
N LEU A 681 31.45 9.88 18.11
CA LEU A 681 31.94 8.80 17.27
C LEU A 681 33.43 9.00 16.98
N TYR A 682 34.19 7.94 17.21
CA TYR A 682 35.60 7.84 16.87
C TYR A 682 35.87 6.63 15.99
N VAL A 683 36.45 6.87 14.81
CA VAL A 683 36.88 5.86 13.84
C VAL A 683 38.23 6.32 13.30
N PRO A 684 39.34 5.63 13.61
CA PRO A 684 40.67 6.06 13.11
C PRO A 684 40.78 5.91 11.60
N ASN A 685 41.50 6.82 10.99
CA ASN A 685 41.83 6.72 9.58
C ASN A 685 42.58 5.43 9.26
N ARG A 686 42.18 4.77 8.16
CA ARG A 686 42.92 3.66 7.53
C ARG A 686 43.04 3.95 6.03
N ASP A 687 44.17 3.63 5.46
CA ASP A 687 44.34 3.70 3.99
C ASP A 687 43.37 2.72 3.31
N GLN A 688 42.55 3.23 2.39
CA GLN A 688 41.54 2.50 1.63
C GLN A 688 41.62 2.81 0.13
N ASP A 689 42.64 3.53 -0.33
CA ASP A 689 42.73 4.00 -1.71
C ASP A 689 42.84 2.86 -2.72
N ARG A 690 43.39 1.72 -2.29
CA ARG A 690 43.50 0.51 -3.12
C ARG A 690 42.29 -0.39 -3.12
N ILE A 691 41.30 -0.13 -2.26
CA ILE A 691 40.08 -0.92 -2.16
C ILE A 691 39.10 -0.50 -3.27
N PRO A 692 38.61 -1.42 -4.10
CA PRO A 692 37.63 -1.08 -5.12
C PRO A 692 36.30 -0.65 -4.50
N VAL A 693 35.44 -0.06 -5.29
CA VAL A 693 34.06 0.29 -4.89
C VAL A 693 33.10 -0.60 -5.66
N PHE A 694 32.50 -1.57 -4.99
CA PHE A 694 31.51 -2.48 -5.59
C PHE A 694 30.07 -1.99 -5.41
N ASP A 695 29.68 -1.69 -4.15
CA ASP A 695 28.31 -1.37 -3.78
C ASP A 695 28.23 -0.23 -2.74
N THR A 696 29.27 0.58 -2.65
CA THR A 696 29.35 1.68 -1.71
C THR A 696 29.12 3.02 -2.40
N SER A 697 28.25 3.84 -1.82
CA SER A 697 27.98 5.21 -2.24
C SER A 697 27.95 6.14 -1.04
N THR A 698 28.11 7.44 -1.25
CA THR A 698 27.83 8.44 -0.22
C THR A 698 26.36 8.47 0.11
N THR A 699 26.03 8.61 1.38
CA THR A 699 24.65 8.85 1.81
C THR A 699 24.39 10.33 1.99
N ASP A 700 23.17 10.75 1.66
CA ASP A 700 22.75 12.14 1.86
C ASP A 700 22.76 12.50 3.35
N TYR A 701 23.39 13.62 3.71
CA TYR A 701 23.39 14.10 5.08
C TYR A 701 21.98 14.59 5.47
N ASN A 702 21.36 13.89 6.43
CA ASN A 702 20.03 14.16 6.96
C ASN A 702 19.93 13.73 8.43
N PHE A 703 18.80 13.90 9.07
CA PHE A 703 18.61 13.52 10.48
C PHE A 703 18.90 12.03 10.75
N ALA A 704 18.54 11.12 9.85
CA ALA A 704 18.81 9.70 10.02
C ALA A 704 20.33 9.41 9.95
N GLN A 705 21.04 10.10 9.07
CA GLN A 705 22.50 9.96 8.90
C GLN A 705 23.33 10.67 9.98
N THR A 706 22.69 11.57 10.73
CA THR A 706 23.38 12.35 11.77
C THR A 706 23.94 11.46 12.89
N PHE A 707 23.32 10.31 13.15
CA PHE A 707 23.75 9.31 14.16
C PHE A 707 24.32 8.03 13.53
N ALA A 708 24.58 8.01 12.22
CA ALA A 708 25.16 6.86 11.55
C ALA A 708 26.66 6.74 11.86
N GLU A 709 27.13 5.51 12.05
CA GLU A 709 28.54 5.19 12.30
C GLU A 709 29.41 5.32 11.06
N ASN A 710 28.83 5.10 9.89
CA ASN A 710 29.48 5.25 8.61
C ASN A 710 28.68 6.22 7.72
N ARG A 711 29.36 7.16 7.08
CA ARG A 711 28.71 8.08 6.11
C ARG A 711 28.48 7.46 4.73
N TYR A 712 28.94 6.23 4.53
CA TYR A 712 28.78 5.48 3.29
C TYR A 712 27.71 4.40 3.44
N GLY A 713 26.97 4.13 2.36
CA GLY A 713 25.92 3.13 2.33
C GLY A 713 26.39 1.68 2.25
N GLY A 714 27.67 1.45 1.97
CA GLY A 714 28.25 0.11 1.88
C GLY A 714 29.58 -0.02 2.62
N PRO A 715 30.13 -1.23 2.77
CA PRO A 715 31.34 -1.48 3.56
C PRO A 715 32.67 -1.30 2.79
N ASP A 716 32.70 -0.92 1.49
CA ASP A 716 33.94 -0.71 0.76
C ASP A 716 34.69 0.53 1.27
N ARG A 717 33.95 1.48 1.81
CA ARG A 717 34.51 2.63 2.51
C ARG A 717 33.96 2.70 3.92
N ILE A 718 34.83 2.77 4.90
CA ILE A 718 34.52 3.11 6.31
C ILE A 718 35.14 4.48 6.56
N GLY A 719 34.29 5.48 6.69
CA GLY A 719 34.70 6.85 6.89
C GLY A 719 35.41 7.02 8.22
N ASP A 720 36.60 7.68 8.19
CA ASP A 720 37.24 8.13 9.39
C ASP A 720 36.38 9.19 10.11
N ALA A 721 36.37 9.14 11.43
CA ALA A 721 35.53 10.01 12.23
C ALA A 721 36.19 10.32 13.58
N ASN A 722 36.17 11.58 13.94
CA ASN A 722 36.34 12.08 15.29
C ASN A 722 35.36 13.25 15.40
N GLN A 723 34.16 12.94 15.87
CA GLN A 723 33.03 13.85 15.72
C GLN A 723 32.04 13.74 16.86
N LEU A 724 31.35 14.87 17.12
CA LEU A 724 30.25 14.97 18.07
C LEU A 724 29.02 15.46 17.33
N THR A 725 27.93 14.71 17.41
CA THR A 725 26.61 15.16 16.97
C THR A 725 25.83 15.65 18.17
N ALA A 726 25.32 16.88 18.11
CA ALA A 726 24.39 17.42 19.09
C ALA A 726 23.03 17.63 18.41
N MET A 727 21.99 17.14 19.03
CA MET A 727 20.61 17.31 18.60
C MET A 727 19.72 17.67 19.78
N ILE A 728 18.73 18.50 19.53
CA ILE A 728 17.66 18.80 20.45
C ILE A 728 16.32 18.58 19.73
N SER A 729 15.43 17.83 20.34
CA SER A 729 14.05 17.64 19.86
C SER A 729 13.06 18.09 20.93
N SER A 730 11.94 18.64 20.50
CA SER A 730 10.81 18.94 21.35
C SER A 730 9.55 18.40 20.70
N ARG A 731 8.75 17.67 21.48
CA ARG A 731 7.45 17.11 21.04
C ARG A 731 6.33 17.66 21.89
N LEU A 732 5.18 17.83 21.27
CA LEU A 732 3.91 18.07 21.96
C LEU A 732 3.07 16.81 21.83
N LEU A 733 2.79 16.21 22.97
CA LEU A 733 2.04 14.94 23.08
C LEU A 733 0.68 15.21 23.68
N ASP A 734 -0.32 14.53 23.20
CA ASP A 734 -1.63 14.48 23.84
C ASP A 734 -1.51 13.70 25.17
N PRO A 735 -1.94 14.27 26.31
CA PRO A 735 -1.72 13.67 27.63
C PRO A 735 -2.52 12.38 27.87
N GLU A 736 -3.64 12.17 27.16
CA GLU A 736 -4.51 11.01 27.34
C GLU A 736 -4.10 9.84 26.46
N THR A 737 -3.79 10.14 25.21
CA THR A 737 -3.48 9.11 24.20
C THR A 737 -1.98 8.90 23.98
N GLY A 738 -1.13 9.83 24.43
CA GLY A 738 0.30 9.87 24.11
C GLY A 738 0.61 10.21 22.64
N ALA A 739 -0.41 10.52 21.85
CA ALA A 739 -0.25 10.81 20.41
C ALA A 739 0.56 12.10 20.19
N GLU A 740 1.52 12.04 19.27
CA GLU A 740 2.34 13.20 18.92
C GLU A 740 1.56 14.19 18.05
N THR A 741 1.34 15.41 18.58
CA THR A 741 0.67 16.48 17.86
C THR A 741 1.65 17.30 17.02
N MET A 742 2.82 17.61 17.58
CA MET A 742 3.89 18.37 16.91
C MET A 742 5.26 17.87 17.33
N ARG A 743 6.22 18.05 16.43
CA ARG A 743 7.66 17.82 16.67
C ARG A 743 8.48 18.90 16.00
N ALA A 744 9.46 19.40 16.72
CA ALA A 744 10.55 20.21 16.19
C ALA A 744 11.88 19.60 16.58
N SER A 745 12.82 19.50 15.65
CA SER A 745 14.17 18.99 15.90
C SER A 745 15.21 19.87 15.25
N PHE A 746 16.33 20.00 15.93
CA PHE A 746 17.46 20.82 15.50
C PHE A 746 18.75 20.08 15.80
N GLY A 747 19.67 19.99 14.84
CA GLY A 747 20.89 19.22 15.04
C GLY A 747 22.07 19.69 14.18
N GLN A 748 23.27 19.45 14.70
CA GLN A 748 24.52 19.71 14.00
C GLN A 748 25.61 18.73 14.42
N ARG A 749 26.50 18.40 13.50
CA ARG A 749 27.68 17.57 13.75
C ARG A 749 28.92 18.44 13.74
N PHE A 750 29.78 18.24 14.70
CA PHE A 750 31.08 18.90 14.87
C PHE A 750 32.19 17.90 14.58
N TYR A 751 33.19 18.29 13.80
CA TYR A 751 34.33 17.47 13.44
C TYR A 751 35.60 18.00 14.16
N PHE A 752 36.33 17.10 14.80
CA PHE A 752 37.56 17.42 15.51
C PHE A 752 38.82 17.19 14.63
N THR A 753 38.66 16.42 13.54
CA THR A 753 39.73 16.13 12.56
C THR A 753 39.16 16.21 11.15
N ASP A 754 40.05 16.51 10.19
CA ASP A 754 39.69 16.48 8.77
C ASP A 754 39.43 15.04 8.32
N GLN A 755 38.47 14.86 7.42
CA GLN A 755 38.18 13.57 6.82
C GLN A 755 39.20 13.23 5.74
N LYS A 756 39.68 11.98 5.71
CA LYS A 756 40.71 11.50 4.81
C LYS A 756 40.26 10.38 3.88
N VAL A 757 39.18 9.69 4.23
CA VAL A 757 38.62 8.60 3.42
C VAL A 757 37.57 9.15 2.48
N GLY A 758 37.67 8.85 1.18
CA GLY A 758 36.71 9.30 0.15
C GLY A 758 36.42 8.25 -0.91
N LEU A 759 35.44 8.52 -1.74
CA LEU A 759 35.15 7.74 -2.93
C LEU A 759 36.09 8.20 -4.08
N PRO A 760 36.70 7.27 -4.83
CA PRO A 760 37.50 7.60 -6.00
C PRO A 760 36.61 8.15 -7.13
N ALA A 761 37.26 8.76 -8.14
CA ALA A 761 36.59 9.12 -9.38
C ALA A 761 36.03 7.88 -10.08
N THR A 762 34.94 8.07 -10.80
CA THR A 762 34.34 7.06 -11.72
C THR A 762 34.32 7.65 -13.14
N PRO A 763 34.03 6.88 -14.20
CA PRO A 763 33.90 7.43 -15.55
C PRO A 763 32.86 8.55 -15.67
N THR A 764 31.87 8.52 -14.80
CA THR A 764 30.74 9.46 -14.77
C THR A 764 30.79 10.45 -13.60
N SER A 765 31.79 10.31 -12.69
CA SER A 765 31.83 11.05 -11.42
C SER A 765 33.27 11.43 -11.02
N PRO A 766 33.61 12.72 -10.69
CA PRO A 766 34.88 13.04 -10.08
C PRO A 766 35.02 12.40 -8.69
N ALA A 767 36.27 12.37 -8.19
CA ALA A 767 36.50 11.92 -6.82
C ALA A 767 35.76 12.81 -5.80
N GLU A 768 35.34 12.18 -4.72
CA GLU A 768 34.66 12.89 -3.62
C GLU A 768 35.52 13.98 -3.02
N VAL A 769 34.97 15.16 -2.84
CA VAL A 769 35.63 16.26 -2.13
C VAL A 769 35.61 15.97 -0.64
N LEU A 770 36.79 15.79 -0.06
CA LEU A 770 36.94 15.50 1.36
C LEU A 770 36.62 16.72 2.21
N ARG A 771 35.96 16.51 3.32
CA ARG A 771 35.55 17.56 4.24
C ARG A 771 36.71 17.94 5.16
N THR A 772 37.05 19.23 5.18
CA THR A 772 38.04 19.85 6.08
C THR A 772 37.37 20.81 7.08
N ASP A 773 36.11 21.09 6.92
CA ASP A 773 35.32 21.96 7.79
C ASP A 773 35.08 21.36 9.16
N ARG A 774 35.07 22.23 10.21
CA ARG A 774 34.88 21.84 11.61
C ARG A 774 33.46 21.49 12.00
N TYR A 775 32.48 21.81 11.18
CA TYR A 775 31.09 21.48 11.43
C TYR A 775 30.34 21.15 10.12
N ALA A 776 29.40 20.24 10.23
CA ALA A 776 28.46 19.90 9.16
C ALA A 776 27.39 20.99 9.00
N ASP A 777 26.58 20.80 7.98
CA ASP A 777 25.40 21.60 7.79
C ASP A 777 24.46 21.50 9.00
N LEU A 778 23.77 22.58 9.27
CA LEU A 778 22.76 22.68 10.28
C LEU A 778 21.48 22.05 9.77
N LEU A 779 20.90 21.14 10.52
CA LEU A 779 19.62 20.49 10.21
C LEU A 779 18.51 21.03 11.09
N GLY A 780 17.37 21.35 10.50
CA GLY A 780 16.14 21.69 11.19
C GLY A 780 14.97 20.91 10.61
N SER A 781 14.06 20.45 11.45
CA SER A 781 12.81 19.85 11.02
C SER A 781 11.66 20.28 11.94
N PHE A 782 10.52 20.42 11.34
CA PHE A 782 9.26 20.68 12.02
C PHE A 782 8.18 19.84 11.35
N SER A 783 7.31 19.23 12.13
CA SER A 783 6.11 18.54 11.61
C SER A 783 5.01 18.55 12.67
N GLY A 784 3.78 18.75 12.26
CA GLY A 784 2.65 18.65 13.17
C GLY A 784 1.43 19.48 12.77
N GLN A 785 0.42 19.39 13.62
CA GLN A 785 -0.83 20.12 13.47
C GLN A 785 -0.68 21.53 14.05
N ILE A 786 -0.54 22.54 13.20
CA ILE A 786 -0.34 23.95 13.61
C ILE A 786 -1.64 24.67 13.96
N LEU A 787 -2.75 24.30 13.33
CA LEU A 787 -4.11 24.78 13.58
C LEU A 787 -5.07 23.60 13.46
N ALA A 788 -6.31 23.79 13.92
CA ALA A 788 -7.36 22.79 13.73
C ALA A 788 -7.43 22.36 12.26
N LYS A 789 -7.34 21.04 11.99
CA LYS A 789 -7.39 20.46 10.64
C LYS A 789 -6.29 20.94 9.67
N THR A 790 -5.24 21.61 10.17
CA THR A 790 -4.13 22.13 9.37
C THR A 790 -2.80 21.55 9.85
N TYR A 791 -2.11 20.85 8.96
CA TYR A 791 -0.81 20.22 9.20
C TYR A 791 0.25 20.95 8.40
N ALA A 792 1.43 21.11 8.99
CA ALA A 792 2.59 21.64 8.30
C ALA A 792 3.81 20.76 8.55
N ASP A 793 4.68 20.68 7.56
CA ASP A 793 6.00 20.08 7.65
C ASP A 793 7.04 21.01 7.04
N ALA A 794 8.22 21.05 7.65
CA ALA A 794 9.36 21.79 7.14
C ALA A 794 10.65 21.05 7.45
N ASN A 795 11.56 20.99 6.46
CA ASN A 795 12.88 20.44 6.63
C ASN A 795 13.88 21.40 5.99
N LEU A 796 14.94 21.71 6.71
CA LEU A 796 15.99 22.58 6.23
C LEU A 796 17.36 21.95 6.46
N GLN A 797 18.26 22.21 5.53
CA GLN A 797 19.70 21.95 5.62
C GLN A 797 20.41 23.22 5.20
N TYR A 798 21.11 23.84 6.12
CA TYR A 798 21.83 25.10 5.92
C TYR A 798 23.32 24.88 6.13
N SER A 799 24.14 25.25 5.14
CA SER A 799 25.57 25.21 5.25
C SER A 799 26.14 26.54 5.82
N PRO A 800 26.66 26.54 7.06
CA PRO A 800 27.22 27.75 7.66
C PRO A 800 28.53 28.20 6.96
N GLN A 801 29.28 27.25 6.34
CA GLN A 801 30.56 27.53 5.66
C GLN A 801 30.37 28.42 4.44
N VAL A 802 29.42 28.02 3.59
CA VAL A 802 29.09 28.76 2.37
C VAL A 802 27.90 29.69 2.54
N ARG A 803 27.35 29.76 3.78
CA ARG A 803 26.23 30.63 4.15
C ARG A 803 25.04 30.52 3.21
N ARG A 804 24.65 29.27 2.84
CA ARG A 804 23.59 28.98 1.88
C ARG A 804 22.70 27.82 2.33
N MET A 805 21.47 27.83 1.84
CA MET A 805 20.59 26.67 1.90
C MET A 805 21.08 25.60 0.92
N GLU A 806 21.27 24.38 1.41
CA GLU A 806 21.54 23.21 0.59
C GLU A 806 20.23 22.51 0.22
N ARG A 807 19.31 22.40 1.21
CA ARG A 807 17.95 21.86 1.02
C ARG A 807 16.95 22.62 1.86
N PHE A 808 15.77 22.82 1.29
CA PHE A 808 14.66 23.39 1.99
C PHE A 808 13.36 22.82 1.43
N ASN A 809 12.57 22.14 2.28
CA ASN A 809 11.27 21.63 1.93
C ASN A 809 10.28 22.18 2.95
N VAL A 810 9.17 22.71 2.47
CA VAL A 810 8.05 23.12 3.30
C VAL A 810 6.77 22.62 2.66
N GLY A 811 5.88 22.06 3.47
CA GLY A 811 4.58 21.54 3.07
C GLY A 811 3.51 21.98 4.04
N GLY A 812 2.30 22.15 3.53
CA GLY A 812 1.11 22.40 4.33
C GLY A 812 -0.09 21.68 3.76
N ARG A 813 -0.94 21.16 4.64
CA ARG A 813 -2.20 20.49 4.31
C ARG A 813 -3.32 21.06 5.16
N TYR A 814 -4.37 21.48 4.51
CA TYR A 814 -5.63 21.82 5.16
C TYR A 814 -6.69 20.80 4.75
N GLN A 815 -7.20 20.06 5.73
CA GLN A 815 -8.19 18.98 5.52
C GLN A 815 -9.29 19.09 6.58
N PRO A 816 -10.31 19.93 6.37
CA PRO A 816 -11.38 20.12 7.33
C PRO A 816 -12.28 18.89 7.46
N GLU A 817 -12.54 18.19 6.35
CA GLU A 817 -13.44 17.05 6.24
C GLU A 817 -12.96 16.07 5.17
N ALA A 818 -13.50 14.87 5.14
CA ALA A 818 -13.31 13.94 4.04
C ALA A 818 -13.80 14.56 2.71
N GLY A 819 -13.06 14.41 1.62
CA GLY A 819 -13.38 15.04 0.32
C GLY A 819 -13.08 16.53 0.22
N LYS A 820 -12.50 17.15 1.26
CA LYS A 820 -12.03 18.54 1.25
C LYS A 820 -10.58 18.58 1.69
N VAL A 821 -9.67 18.75 0.75
CA VAL A 821 -8.23 18.86 1.03
C VAL A 821 -7.55 19.86 0.12
N LEU A 822 -6.68 20.67 0.69
CA LEU A 822 -5.76 21.54 -0.02
C LEU A 822 -4.34 21.27 0.47
N ASN A 823 -3.42 21.03 -0.44
CA ASN A 823 -2.00 20.84 -0.16
C ASN A 823 -1.20 21.88 -0.94
N ALA A 824 -0.20 22.45 -0.30
CA ALA A 824 0.78 23.31 -0.95
C ALA A 824 2.17 22.94 -0.43
N GLY A 825 3.14 22.88 -1.33
CA GLY A 825 4.51 22.53 -0.97
C GLY A 825 5.54 23.22 -1.87
N TYR A 826 6.69 23.48 -1.30
CA TYR A 826 7.87 23.94 -2.03
C TYR A 826 9.06 23.07 -1.66
N ARG A 827 9.77 22.59 -2.68
CA ARG A 827 10.97 21.78 -2.52
C ARG A 827 12.14 22.45 -3.24
N TYR A 828 13.23 22.61 -2.50
CA TYR A 828 14.47 23.15 -3.01
C TYR A 828 15.63 22.25 -2.63
N THR A 829 16.44 21.88 -3.62
CA THR A 829 17.76 21.27 -3.43
C THR A 829 18.73 22.01 -4.35
N ARG A 830 19.86 22.39 -3.81
CA ARG A 830 20.87 23.11 -4.56
C ARG A 830 21.53 22.23 -5.62
N ASP A 831 21.96 22.85 -6.72
CA ASP A 831 22.84 22.21 -7.70
C ASP A 831 24.17 21.83 -7.06
N GLN A 832 24.58 20.59 -7.23
CA GLN A 832 25.90 20.07 -6.89
C GLN A 832 26.60 19.64 -8.19
N LEU A 833 27.94 19.53 -8.17
CA LEU A 833 28.80 19.30 -9.36
C LEU A 833 28.34 18.15 -10.27
N GLN A 834 27.46 17.26 -9.81
CA GLN A 834 27.00 16.06 -10.54
C GLN A 834 25.53 15.70 -10.27
N GLN A 835 24.87 16.45 -9.43
CA GLN A 835 23.46 16.26 -9.16
C GLN A 835 22.73 17.57 -9.47
N PRO A 836 21.91 17.60 -10.52
CA PRO A 836 21.11 18.77 -10.79
C PRO A 836 20.19 19.02 -9.58
N GLY A 837 20.22 20.24 -9.08
CA GLY A 837 19.37 20.66 -7.99
C GLY A 837 17.90 20.67 -8.42
N LEU A 838 17.04 20.83 -7.45
CA LEU A 838 15.59 20.83 -7.60
C LEU A 838 15.01 22.13 -7.08
N SER A 839 14.11 22.75 -7.80
CA SER A 839 13.27 23.84 -7.29
C SER A 839 11.85 23.65 -7.84
N GLN A 840 10.94 23.18 -6.99
CA GLN A 840 9.58 22.83 -7.43
C GLN A 840 8.52 23.35 -6.47
N ILE A 841 7.42 23.83 -7.06
CA ILE A 841 6.18 24.17 -6.36
C ILE A 841 5.17 23.08 -6.68
N ASP A 842 4.52 22.52 -5.66
CA ASP A 842 3.49 21.52 -5.76
C ASP A 842 2.23 22.00 -5.04
N VAL A 843 1.13 22.14 -5.77
CA VAL A 843 -0.18 22.50 -5.21
C VAL A 843 -1.17 21.46 -5.67
N SER A 844 -1.91 20.88 -4.73
CA SER A 844 -2.96 19.91 -5.07
C SER A 844 -4.14 20.03 -4.13
N GLY A 845 -5.30 19.58 -4.58
CA GLY A 845 -6.48 19.60 -3.74
C GLY A 845 -7.67 18.90 -4.38
N GLN A 846 -8.63 18.62 -3.50
CA GLN A 846 -9.98 18.18 -3.82
C GLN A 846 -10.94 19.08 -3.07
N TRP A 847 -11.95 19.61 -3.75
CA TRP A 847 -12.89 20.55 -3.12
C TRP A 847 -14.29 20.41 -3.71
N PRO A 848 -15.34 20.33 -2.87
CA PRO A 848 -16.70 20.39 -3.35
C PRO A 848 -16.99 21.77 -3.95
N LEU A 849 -17.59 21.76 -5.11
CA LEU A 849 -18.10 22.95 -5.82
C LEU A 849 -19.59 23.16 -5.49
N ALA A 850 -20.43 23.33 -6.45
CA ALA A 850 -21.88 23.44 -6.27
C ALA A 850 -22.61 22.29 -6.95
N GLY A 851 -23.81 21.90 -6.46
CA GLY A 851 -24.71 20.95 -7.13
C GLY A 851 -24.16 19.54 -7.31
N GLY A 852 -23.42 19.00 -6.32
CA GLY A 852 -22.84 17.64 -6.39
C GLY A 852 -21.51 17.56 -7.14
N TRP A 853 -21.00 18.66 -7.69
CA TRP A 853 -19.70 18.71 -8.35
C TRP A 853 -18.55 18.85 -7.37
N HIS A 854 -17.46 18.15 -7.63
CA HIS A 854 -16.19 18.26 -6.92
C HIS A 854 -15.06 18.50 -7.93
N GLY A 855 -14.22 19.47 -7.63
CA GLY A 855 -13.00 19.70 -8.39
C GLY A 855 -11.82 18.98 -7.75
N VAL A 856 -10.98 18.34 -8.55
CA VAL A 856 -9.72 17.74 -8.12
C VAL A 856 -8.60 18.19 -9.03
N GLY A 857 -7.45 18.52 -8.47
CA GLY A 857 -6.34 18.98 -9.28
C GLY A 857 -4.99 18.94 -8.60
N ARG A 858 -3.94 18.94 -9.41
CA ARG A 858 -2.55 19.09 -9.00
C ARG A 858 -1.77 19.85 -10.05
N ILE A 859 -0.91 20.73 -9.60
CA ILE A 859 0.09 21.43 -10.40
C ILE A 859 1.44 21.23 -9.72
N ASN A 860 2.35 20.54 -10.38
CA ASN A 860 3.76 20.44 -10.00
C ASN A 860 4.59 21.19 -11.05
N TYR A 861 5.17 22.31 -10.65
CA TYR A 861 5.95 23.20 -11.50
C TYR A 861 7.41 23.23 -11.10
N SER A 862 8.31 22.95 -12.03
CA SER A 862 9.76 23.12 -11.86
C SER A 862 10.09 24.60 -12.11
N VAL A 863 10.44 25.31 -11.05
CA VAL A 863 10.89 26.71 -11.13
C VAL A 863 12.26 26.78 -11.82
N LYS A 864 13.11 25.78 -11.59
CA LYS A 864 14.44 25.70 -12.17
C LYS A 864 14.39 25.54 -13.69
N GLU A 865 13.56 24.62 -14.16
CA GLU A 865 13.45 24.29 -15.59
C GLU A 865 12.36 25.12 -16.28
N SER A 866 11.65 25.96 -15.53
CA SER A 866 10.54 26.80 -16.01
C SER A 866 9.47 26.01 -16.79
N ARG A 867 9.15 24.78 -16.31
CA ARG A 867 8.17 23.88 -16.95
C ARG A 867 7.25 23.16 -15.96
N MET A 868 6.10 22.75 -16.46
CA MET A 868 5.22 21.82 -15.74
C MET A 868 5.81 20.41 -15.73
N VAL A 869 5.97 19.83 -14.55
CA VAL A 869 6.41 18.46 -14.37
C VAL A 869 5.19 17.53 -14.44
N GLU A 870 4.12 17.88 -13.72
CA GLU A 870 2.86 17.15 -13.76
C GLU A 870 1.69 18.13 -13.56
N THR A 871 0.65 17.91 -14.35
CA THR A 871 -0.62 18.62 -14.20
C THR A 871 -1.73 17.58 -14.18
N VAL A 872 -2.58 17.64 -13.16
CA VAL A 872 -3.82 16.86 -13.06
C VAL A 872 -4.97 17.84 -12.92
N ALA A 873 -6.01 17.68 -13.72
CA ALA A 873 -7.25 18.43 -13.61
C ALA A 873 -8.43 17.47 -13.76
N GLY A 874 -9.34 17.45 -12.82
CA GLY A 874 -10.49 16.55 -12.84
C GLY A 874 -11.74 17.17 -12.27
N LEU A 875 -12.86 16.68 -12.75
CA LEU A 875 -14.18 16.95 -12.23
C LEU A 875 -14.85 15.63 -11.85
N GLU A 876 -15.44 15.59 -10.68
CA GLU A 876 -16.21 14.49 -10.16
C GLU A 876 -17.62 14.99 -9.88
N TYR A 877 -18.61 14.23 -10.26
CA TYR A 877 -20.02 14.54 -10.05
C TYR A 877 -20.67 13.43 -9.24
N ASP A 878 -21.27 13.77 -8.11
CA ASP A 878 -22.06 12.88 -7.30
C ASP A 878 -23.54 13.03 -7.64
N GLY A 879 -24.10 12.05 -8.35
CA GLY A 879 -25.51 11.92 -8.68
C GLY A 879 -26.32 11.15 -7.64
N GLY A 880 -25.74 10.88 -6.44
CA GLY A 880 -26.37 10.09 -5.35
C GLY A 880 -26.21 8.59 -5.57
N CYS A 881 -26.86 8.02 -6.58
CA CYS A 881 -26.76 6.58 -6.91
C CYS A 881 -25.69 6.26 -7.96
N TRP A 882 -24.98 7.25 -8.48
CA TRP A 882 -23.87 7.11 -9.43
C TRP A 882 -22.85 8.24 -9.28
N ILE A 883 -21.62 8.00 -9.69
CA ILE A 883 -20.57 9.01 -9.72
C ILE A 883 -19.94 9.02 -11.10
N GLY A 884 -19.85 10.22 -11.68
CA GLY A 884 -19.09 10.47 -12.89
C GLY A 884 -17.75 11.12 -12.58
N ARG A 885 -16.65 10.63 -13.17
CA ARG A 885 -15.32 11.23 -13.06
C ARG A 885 -14.71 11.46 -14.42
N VAL A 886 -14.20 12.64 -14.64
CA VAL A 886 -13.45 13.00 -15.85
C VAL A 886 -12.13 13.63 -15.39
N VAL A 887 -11.01 13.01 -15.76
CA VAL A 887 -9.69 13.44 -15.30
C VAL A 887 -8.73 13.52 -16.48
N PHE A 888 -8.04 14.62 -16.56
CA PHE A 888 -6.95 14.90 -17.47
C PHE A 888 -5.64 14.86 -16.69
N GLN A 889 -4.63 14.19 -17.23
CA GLN A 889 -3.27 14.18 -16.70
C GLN A 889 -2.29 14.48 -17.82
N ARG A 890 -1.35 15.38 -17.55
CA ARG A 890 -0.18 15.61 -18.37
C ARG A 890 1.07 15.41 -17.51
N LEU A 891 1.91 14.48 -17.89
CA LEU A 891 3.14 14.11 -17.21
C LEU A 891 4.32 14.32 -18.14
N ALA A 892 5.32 15.10 -17.73
CA ALA A 892 6.59 15.18 -18.44
C ALA A 892 7.36 13.87 -18.26
N THR A 893 7.68 13.19 -19.36
CA THR A 893 8.41 11.90 -19.36
C THR A 893 9.90 12.11 -19.60
N GLN A 894 10.26 13.13 -20.37
CA GLN A 894 11.63 13.58 -20.67
C GLN A 894 11.68 15.10 -20.72
N GLU A 895 12.85 15.70 -20.98
CA GLU A 895 12.99 17.17 -21.04
C GLU A 895 12.05 17.83 -22.06
N ARG A 896 11.79 17.15 -23.18
CA ARG A 896 10.95 17.67 -24.27
C ARG A 896 9.67 16.87 -24.51
N ASP A 897 9.52 15.71 -23.85
CA ASP A 897 8.38 14.83 -24.03
C ASP A 897 7.40 14.86 -22.85
N SER A 898 6.14 14.78 -23.17
CA SER A 898 5.07 14.67 -22.19
C SER A 898 4.04 13.63 -22.63
N ASN A 899 3.61 12.79 -21.70
CA ASN A 899 2.47 11.91 -21.92
C ASN A 899 1.20 12.58 -21.40
N THR A 900 0.21 12.68 -22.28
CA THR A 900 -1.12 13.22 -21.96
C THR A 900 -2.11 12.07 -21.93
N SER A 901 -2.85 11.95 -20.83
CA SER A 901 -3.83 10.88 -20.61
C SER A 901 -5.17 11.48 -20.22
N PHE A 902 -6.23 10.87 -20.71
CA PHE A 902 -7.60 11.24 -20.41
C PHE A 902 -8.35 10.04 -19.84
N PHE A 903 -8.98 10.21 -18.69
CA PHE A 903 -9.70 9.19 -17.95
C PHE A 903 -11.16 9.58 -17.81
N VAL A 904 -12.05 8.65 -18.09
CA VAL A 904 -13.48 8.77 -17.85
C VAL A 904 -13.95 7.56 -17.07
N GLN A 905 -14.63 7.77 -15.96
CA GLN A 905 -15.21 6.71 -15.15
C GLN A 905 -16.65 7.04 -14.78
N LEU A 906 -17.52 6.05 -14.93
CA LEU A 906 -18.84 6.01 -14.31
C LEU A 906 -18.85 4.92 -13.25
N GLU A 907 -19.18 5.29 -12.04
CA GLU A 907 -19.35 4.39 -10.91
C GLU A 907 -20.83 4.32 -10.54
N PHE A 908 -21.42 3.13 -10.63
CA PHE A 908 -22.79 2.84 -10.23
C PHE A 908 -22.75 2.28 -8.82
N ASN A 909 -23.22 3.07 -7.86
CA ASN A 909 -23.06 2.77 -6.43
C ASN A 909 -23.60 1.38 -6.08
N GLY A 910 -22.75 0.53 -5.51
CA GLY A 910 -23.12 -0.84 -5.14
C GLY A 910 -23.24 -1.84 -6.28
N PHE A 911 -22.89 -1.46 -7.52
CA PHE A 911 -23.03 -2.35 -8.67
C PHE A 911 -21.72 -2.51 -9.47
N ALA A 912 -21.28 -1.48 -10.19
CA ALA A 912 -20.10 -1.59 -11.08
C ALA A 912 -19.42 -0.25 -11.33
N LYS A 913 -18.17 -0.32 -11.83
CA LYS A 913 -17.42 0.84 -12.31
C LYS A 913 -17.10 0.63 -13.79
N VAL A 914 -17.45 1.54 -14.66
CA VAL A 914 -17.26 1.47 -16.11
C VAL A 914 -16.32 2.58 -16.55
N GLY A 915 -15.37 2.28 -17.43
CA GLY A 915 -14.35 3.22 -17.90
C GLY A 915 -13.00 3.08 -17.19
N THR A 916 -12.08 3.99 -17.47
CA THR A 916 -10.74 4.01 -16.86
C THR A 916 -10.81 4.40 -15.39
N ASN A 917 -10.04 3.74 -14.53
CA ASN A 917 -10.04 4.04 -13.10
C ASN A 917 -8.98 5.12 -12.78
N PRO A 918 -9.36 6.39 -12.53
CA PRO A 918 -8.41 7.44 -12.14
C PRO A 918 -8.07 7.44 -10.65
N LEU A 919 -8.75 6.64 -9.81
CA LEU A 919 -8.69 6.75 -8.36
C LEU A 919 -7.28 6.56 -7.80
N GLU A 920 -6.56 5.53 -8.27
CA GLU A 920 -5.18 5.28 -7.82
C GLU A 920 -4.24 6.43 -8.19
N MET A 921 -4.45 7.00 -9.38
CA MET A 921 -3.70 8.17 -9.82
C MET A 921 -4.05 9.40 -8.97
N LEU A 922 -5.34 9.62 -8.67
CA LEU A 922 -5.79 10.74 -7.82
C LEU A 922 -5.30 10.60 -6.38
N LYS A 923 -5.42 9.43 -5.76
CA LYS A 923 -4.89 9.15 -4.41
C LYS A 923 -3.38 9.40 -4.32
N ARG A 924 -2.64 9.01 -5.37
CA ARG A 924 -1.20 9.26 -5.43
C ARG A 924 -0.85 10.74 -5.60
N ASN A 925 -1.61 11.45 -6.41
CA ASN A 925 -1.33 12.82 -6.80
C ASN A 925 -1.91 13.89 -5.86
N VAL A 926 -2.96 13.56 -5.12
CA VAL A 926 -3.60 14.46 -4.16
C VAL A 926 -3.59 13.81 -2.78
N PRO A 927 -2.52 14.03 -1.98
CA PRO A 927 -2.44 13.48 -0.62
C PRO A 927 -3.64 13.92 0.23
N GLY A 928 -4.37 12.96 0.82
CA GLY A 928 -5.62 13.22 1.54
C GLY A 928 -6.87 13.23 0.65
N TYR A 929 -6.75 12.83 -0.62
CA TYR A 929 -7.91 12.58 -1.50
C TYR A 929 -8.86 11.57 -0.86
N GLY A 930 -10.13 11.95 -0.71
CA GLY A 930 -11.21 11.09 -0.22
C GLY A 930 -12.20 10.71 -1.31
N LEU A 931 -12.78 9.52 -1.23
CA LEU A 931 -13.90 9.14 -2.11
C LEU A 931 -15.13 9.99 -1.75
N ILE A 932 -15.77 10.60 -2.75
CA ILE A 932 -16.91 11.51 -2.53
C ILE A 932 -18.19 10.81 -2.09
N ASN A 933 -18.26 9.48 -2.22
CA ASN A 933 -19.43 8.65 -1.87
C ASN A 933 -19.23 7.83 -0.59
N GLN A 934 -18.16 8.04 0.16
CA GLN A 934 -18.05 7.47 1.50
C GLN A 934 -19.01 8.25 2.41
N GLN A 935 -20.14 7.63 2.74
CA GLN A 935 -20.91 8.08 3.88
C GLN A 935 -19.97 8.03 5.09
N ASN A 936 -19.80 9.17 5.76
CA ASN A 936 -19.15 9.21 7.04
C ASN A 936 -19.84 8.15 7.91
N SER A 937 -19.13 7.09 8.25
CA SER A 937 -19.54 6.26 9.37
C SER A 937 -19.35 7.14 10.60
N GLU A 938 -20.35 7.93 10.94
CA GLU A 938 -20.45 8.48 12.28
C GLU A 938 -20.43 7.26 13.19
N SER A 939 -19.33 7.15 13.92
CA SER A 939 -19.25 6.15 14.98
C SER A 939 -20.48 6.37 15.87
N PRO A 940 -21.26 5.32 16.18
CA PRO A 940 -22.40 5.50 17.08
C PRO A 940 -22.01 5.99 18.48
N PHE A 941 -20.72 6.25 18.70
CA PHE A 941 -20.14 6.77 19.94
C PHE A 941 -19.68 8.23 19.86
N ASP A 942 -19.79 8.91 18.70
CA ASP A 942 -19.47 10.33 18.52
C ASP A 942 -20.70 11.24 18.68
N THR A 943 -21.51 11.00 19.66
CA THR A 943 -22.47 12.01 20.15
C THR A 943 -21.83 12.80 21.29
N PRO A 944 -21.87 14.16 21.25
CA PRO A 944 -21.24 15.03 22.23
C PRO A 944 -21.77 14.83 23.64
#